data_7d2c03f33c0289ef4b79e510c6e368a8
#
_entry.id   7d2c03f33c0289ef4b79e510c6e368a8
#
_cell.length_a   1.000
_cell.length_b   1.000
_cell.length_c   1.000
_cell.angle_alpha   90.00
_cell.angle_beta   90.00
_cell.angle_gamma   90.00
#
_symmetry.space_group_name_H-M   'P 1'
#
loop_
_entity.id
_entity.type
_entity.pdbx_description
1 polymer ?
#
loop_
_entity_poly.entity_id
_entity_poly.type
_entity_poly.pdbx_seq_one_letter_code
_entity_poly.pdbx_strand_id
1 'polypeptide(L)'
;MKKRIWSKAVSIFTAILLVVGIVPNMTVAVMAAEEIKLFIGGQQITESGCYENQNGTWTKVDGTEPANGQFSYDADTFTLTLNEAEITNNQTVNVAEGYTYDGSVIAFSQTTEVSLKIVVSQGTSTITGTGGIRVESTTGNASLSIKGSGSLDVEPKGSNSGITLCSSKNTNLDIDGADVTASSPAQYGVYLISSTDASSTSTITVNNGCLTTGGNGNVGIYYYWSGTNNAGTSSLTVSGNAVVDTRNSQIMAQNKETVVQVGAGSDGNGGIVFNGKSGTVYGDVTLDESITINQDETLRIPNGSSLNSNNHLTNNGTIIVENGGVLTGETGGKVVYAPSITTESLPEGKVNEEYSASLTADGSEPIEWSVTQGSLPTGLSLTKDGKIIGKPSAPGEYIFTVTASNDVGSDGKSFSISVVDPIYSIQNSGDISFADAIEGYTPEVKTIMITNDGNQPITLDQPSSTSFDVGTLSKTELNVGETAEFTVQPKNGLLAGSYEEDIVITGTNNGKSVSTKVNVKFNVKHNAVKVERKDPTCTEKGNIEYWYCEACRKYFQDEALTKELKQEETILLATGHNLTKVDEKKPTVDAAGNIEYWYCEVCNKYFSDEKAEHEITLEDTIIAKLPKFVSGANQEWTKGRKDGLTFKIDTDIKEFKKVLVDGKELKDTDYNIKSGSTILTLKPSFLDTLSAGKHKIRFEFNTGSVEAYFTVKDKENSSQTESANTGVQNKYGLWIVLLLVAAGGLAGFGILSKRRKNHK
;
A
#
# COMPACT_ATOMS: atom_id res chain seq x y z
N MET A 1 -22.93 19.36 -39.20
CA MET A 1 -23.24 19.63 -40.62
C MET A 1 -23.53 18.39 -41.49
N LYS A 2 -23.17 17.16 -41.05
CA LYS A 2 -23.49 15.92 -41.85
C LYS A 2 -24.82 15.25 -41.50
N LYS A 3 -25.48 15.54 -40.37
CA LYS A 3 -26.78 14.97 -39.96
C LYS A 3 -28.01 15.72 -40.55
N ARG A 4 -27.84 16.96 -41.01
CA ARG A 4 -28.95 17.73 -41.66
C ARG A 4 -29.21 17.37 -43.13
N ILE A 5 -28.33 16.56 -43.73
CA ILE A 5 -28.46 16.18 -45.15
C ILE A 5 -29.35 14.94 -45.34
N TRP A 6 -29.47 14.09 -44.29
CA TRP A 6 -30.27 12.86 -44.38
C TRP A 6 -31.78 13.08 -44.23
N SER A 7 -32.22 14.01 -43.35
CA SER A 7 -33.63 14.30 -43.19
C SER A 7 -34.24 14.97 -44.44
N LYS A 8 -33.44 15.76 -45.15
CA LYS A 8 -33.88 16.36 -46.45
C LYS A 8 -33.82 15.37 -47.61
N ALA A 9 -33.00 14.33 -47.56
CA ALA A 9 -32.92 13.30 -48.58
C ALA A 9 -34.15 12.38 -48.56
N VAL A 10 -34.69 12.08 -47.36
CA VAL A 10 -35.92 11.27 -47.24
C VAL A 10 -37.15 12.02 -47.73
N SER A 11 -37.25 13.34 -47.48
CA SER A 11 -38.40 14.16 -48.00
C SER A 11 -38.33 14.41 -49.52
N ILE A 12 -37.17 14.38 -50.15
CA ILE A 12 -37.02 14.52 -51.60
C ILE A 12 -37.30 13.18 -52.31
N PHE A 13 -36.99 12.03 -51.64
CA PHE A 13 -37.35 10.72 -52.26
C PHE A 13 -38.83 10.44 -52.26
N THR A 14 -39.63 10.94 -51.31
CA THR A 14 -41.09 10.84 -51.30
C THR A 14 -41.76 11.74 -52.35
N ALA A 15 -41.14 12.86 -52.73
CA ALA A 15 -41.66 13.76 -53.76
C ALA A 15 -41.34 13.30 -55.19
N ILE A 16 -40.27 12.50 -55.40
CA ILE A 16 -39.92 12.02 -56.77
C ILE A 16 -40.69 10.74 -57.17
N LEU A 17 -41.18 9.97 -56.19
CA LEU A 17 -41.95 8.75 -56.49
C LEU A 17 -43.43 9.04 -56.93
N LEU A 18 -43.87 10.27 -56.85
CA LEU A 18 -45.25 10.65 -57.19
C LEU A 18 -45.40 11.11 -58.66
N VAL A 19 -44.37 11.13 -59.49
CA VAL A 19 -44.40 11.66 -60.88
C VAL A 19 -44.17 10.60 -61.96
N VAL A 20 -43.86 9.35 -61.66
CA VAL A 20 -43.78 8.30 -62.68
C VAL A 20 -44.84 7.24 -62.41
N GLY A 21 -46.05 7.55 -62.85
CA GLY A 21 -47.09 6.57 -63.03
C GLY A 21 -46.73 5.60 -64.15
N ILE A 22 -47.11 4.31 -63.96
CA ILE A 22 -47.05 3.16 -64.81
C ILE A 22 -45.92 2.16 -64.55
N VAL A 23 -46.10 1.29 -63.53
CA VAL A 23 -45.83 -0.14 -63.67
C VAL A 23 -46.86 -0.89 -62.84
N PRO A 24 -47.63 -1.82 -63.44
CA PRO A 24 -48.63 -2.61 -62.75
C PRO A 24 -47.93 -3.77 -62.02
N ASN A 25 -48.34 -4.02 -60.77
CA ASN A 25 -48.01 -5.16 -59.94
C ASN A 25 -46.61 -5.25 -59.30
N MET A 26 -46.23 -4.23 -58.55
CA MET A 26 -45.43 -4.43 -57.35
C MET A 26 -46.19 -3.85 -56.16
N THR A 27 -46.78 -4.68 -55.35
CA THR A 27 -47.19 -4.32 -54.00
C THR A 27 -45.93 -3.96 -53.25
N VAL A 28 -45.50 -2.69 -53.32
CA VAL A 28 -44.60 -2.10 -52.35
C VAL A 28 -45.44 -2.05 -51.08
N ALA A 29 -45.22 -2.98 -50.18
CA ALA A 29 -45.63 -2.80 -48.80
C ALA A 29 -44.98 -1.49 -48.36
N VAL A 30 -45.72 -0.40 -48.36
CA VAL A 30 -45.35 0.79 -47.57
C VAL A 30 -45.43 0.30 -46.16
N MET A 31 -44.24 0.01 -45.60
CA MET A 31 -44.13 -0.15 -44.16
C MET A 31 -44.64 1.18 -43.59
N ALA A 32 -45.80 1.14 -42.93
CA ALA A 32 -46.35 2.28 -42.23
C ALA A 32 -45.19 2.77 -41.32
N ALA A 33 -44.85 4.05 -41.37
CA ALA A 33 -43.90 4.64 -40.46
C ALA A 33 -44.36 4.26 -39.05
N GLU A 34 -43.49 3.65 -38.28
CA GLU A 34 -43.78 3.25 -36.90
C GLU A 34 -44.29 4.47 -36.13
N GLU A 35 -45.51 4.35 -35.60
CA GLU A 35 -46.14 5.45 -34.87
C GLU A 35 -45.53 5.47 -33.43
N ILE A 36 -44.59 6.37 -33.22
CA ILE A 36 -44.01 6.63 -31.90
C ILE A 36 -45.04 7.41 -31.08
N LYS A 37 -45.42 6.91 -29.94
CA LYS A 37 -46.38 7.55 -29.04
C LYS A 37 -45.76 7.82 -27.67
N LEU A 38 -45.49 9.11 -27.39
CA LEU A 38 -45.12 9.59 -26.06
C LEU A 38 -46.30 10.38 -25.48
N PHE A 39 -46.72 9.99 -24.29
CA PHE A 39 -47.72 10.72 -23.51
C PHE A 39 -47.09 11.18 -22.20
N ILE A 40 -47.34 12.44 -21.81
CA ILE A 40 -46.90 13.05 -20.57
C ILE A 40 -48.10 13.77 -19.91
N GLY A 41 -48.41 13.37 -18.68
CA GLY A 41 -49.58 13.91 -17.98
C GLY A 41 -50.91 13.67 -18.73
N GLY A 42 -51.01 12.54 -19.50
CA GLY A 42 -52.17 12.22 -20.31
C GLY A 42 -52.23 12.92 -21.69
N GLN A 43 -51.30 13.79 -21.99
CA GLN A 43 -51.21 14.52 -23.26
C GLN A 43 -50.16 13.91 -24.17
N GLN A 44 -50.51 13.68 -25.44
CA GLN A 44 -49.52 13.23 -26.43
C GLN A 44 -48.55 14.34 -26.80
N ILE A 45 -47.25 14.08 -26.70
CA ILE A 45 -46.17 15.00 -27.06
C ILE A 45 -45.50 14.49 -28.32
N THR A 46 -45.58 15.28 -29.40
CA THR A 46 -45.10 14.88 -30.73
C THR A 46 -43.93 15.74 -31.23
N GLU A 47 -43.65 16.86 -30.60
CA GLU A 47 -42.62 17.81 -31.04
C GLU A 47 -41.58 18.07 -30.00
N SER A 48 -40.34 18.29 -30.44
CA SER A 48 -39.26 18.76 -29.57
C SER A 48 -39.52 20.17 -29.07
N GLY A 49 -39.20 20.44 -27.80
CA GLY A 49 -39.32 21.77 -27.19
C GLY A 49 -39.46 21.71 -25.69
N CYS A 50 -39.53 22.88 -25.05
CA CYS A 50 -39.86 23.03 -23.64
C CYS A 50 -41.36 23.12 -23.43
N TYR A 51 -41.85 22.59 -22.33
CA TYR A 51 -43.26 22.51 -21.97
C TYR A 51 -43.50 22.96 -20.54
N GLU A 52 -44.53 23.76 -20.34
CA GLU A 52 -45.00 24.25 -19.06
C GLU A 52 -46.43 23.81 -18.81
N ASN A 53 -46.74 23.45 -17.58
CA ASN A 53 -48.10 23.11 -17.19
C ASN A 53 -48.96 24.38 -17.03
N GLN A 54 -49.91 24.58 -17.92
CA GLN A 54 -50.89 25.67 -17.85
C GLN A 54 -52.25 25.08 -17.56
N ASN A 55 -52.69 25.12 -16.29
CA ASN A 55 -53.99 24.63 -15.82
C ASN A 55 -54.29 23.15 -16.19
N GLY A 56 -53.30 22.28 -16.05
CA GLY A 56 -53.43 20.84 -16.31
C GLY A 56 -53.15 20.43 -17.75
N THR A 57 -52.75 21.36 -18.63
CA THR A 57 -52.36 21.12 -20.02
C THR A 57 -50.93 21.52 -20.23
N TRP A 58 -50.10 20.66 -20.82
CA TRP A 58 -48.72 20.94 -21.17
C TRP A 58 -48.64 21.75 -22.46
N THR A 59 -48.22 22.99 -22.33
CA THR A 59 -48.12 23.93 -23.44
C THR A 59 -46.66 24.16 -23.79
N LYS A 60 -46.34 24.08 -25.10
CA LYS A 60 -44.98 24.36 -25.59
C LYS A 60 -44.64 25.84 -25.36
N VAL A 61 -43.47 26.06 -24.81
CA VAL A 61 -42.95 27.41 -24.51
C VAL A 61 -41.59 27.62 -25.20
N ASP A 62 -41.20 28.89 -25.32
CA ASP A 62 -39.89 29.23 -25.86
C ASP A 62 -38.79 28.86 -24.87
N GLY A 63 -37.72 28.23 -25.35
CA GLY A 63 -36.56 27.83 -24.53
C GLY A 63 -35.82 26.66 -25.17
N THR A 64 -34.53 26.53 -24.83
CA THR A 64 -33.69 25.39 -25.19
C THR A 64 -33.49 24.42 -24.03
N GLU A 65 -33.68 24.91 -22.81
CA GLU A 65 -33.61 24.14 -21.57
C GLU A 65 -34.83 24.44 -20.72
N PRO A 66 -35.37 23.46 -19.98
CA PRO A 66 -36.57 23.66 -19.16
C PRO A 66 -36.24 24.50 -17.91
N ALA A 67 -37.08 25.49 -17.60
CA ALA A 67 -37.05 26.20 -16.34
C ALA A 67 -37.65 25.34 -15.21
N ASN A 68 -37.52 25.79 -13.94
CA ASN A 68 -38.14 25.10 -12.81
C ASN A 68 -39.65 24.89 -13.03
N GLY A 69 -40.14 23.68 -12.77
CA GLY A 69 -41.52 23.30 -13.01
C GLY A 69 -41.82 22.89 -14.44
N GLN A 70 -40.82 22.85 -15.31
CA GLN A 70 -40.95 22.53 -16.73
C GLN A 70 -40.28 21.21 -17.10
N PHE A 71 -40.65 20.68 -18.26
CA PHE A 71 -39.81 19.67 -18.93
C PHE A 71 -39.49 20.10 -20.38
N SER A 72 -38.43 19.53 -20.93
CA SER A 72 -38.20 19.57 -22.38
C SER A 72 -38.17 18.16 -22.97
N TYR A 73 -38.58 18.05 -24.21
CA TYR A 73 -38.52 16.81 -24.97
C TYR A 73 -37.74 17.02 -26.26
N ASP A 74 -36.85 16.10 -26.56
CA ASP A 74 -36.13 15.99 -27.82
C ASP A 74 -36.62 14.73 -28.56
N ALA A 75 -37.38 14.92 -29.61
CA ALA A 75 -37.98 13.83 -30.40
C ALA A 75 -36.96 13.08 -31.26
N ASP A 76 -35.79 13.67 -31.57
CA ASP A 76 -34.74 13.01 -32.35
C ASP A 76 -33.95 11.99 -31.51
N THR A 77 -33.84 12.23 -30.22
CA THR A 77 -33.09 11.38 -29.27
C THR A 77 -33.96 10.67 -28.25
N PHE A 78 -35.28 10.93 -28.28
CA PHE A 78 -36.26 10.46 -27.30
C PHE A 78 -35.84 10.80 -25.85
N THR A 79 -35.36 12.03 -25.67
CA THR A 79 -34.86 12.50 -24.37
C THR A 79 -35.86 13.48 -23.77
N LEU A 80 -36.30 13.16 -22.55
CA LEU A 80 -37.12 14.02 -21.69
C LEU A 80 -36.26 14.61 -20.61
N THR A 81 -36.09 15.91 -20.54
CA THR A 81 -35.37 16.59 -19.47
C THR A 81 -36.36 17.21 -18.50
N LEU A 82 -36.26 16.83 -17.23
CA LEU A 82 -37.12 17.30 -16.15
C LEU A 82 -36.34 18.30 -15.28
N ASN A 83 -36.96 19.41 -14.94
CA ASN A 83 -36.39 20.39 -14.03
C ASN A 83 -37.44 20.79 -12.98
N GLU A 84 -37.40 20.17 -11.78
CA GLU A 84 -38.40 20.33 -10.73
C GLU A 84 -39.87 20.22 -11.25
N ALA A 85 -40.08 19.34 -12.23
CA ALA A 85 -41.36 19.21 -12.92
C ALA A 85 -42.34 18.37 -12.08
N GLU A 86 -43.54 18.88 -11.87
CA GLU A 86 -44.69 18.15 -11.30
C GLU A 86 -45.59 17.63 -12.38
N ILE A 87 -45.55 16.34 -12.69
CA ILE A 87 -46.33 15.72 -13.77
C ILE A 87 -47.42 14.85 -13.14
N THR A 88 -48.65 15.13 -13.42
CA THR A 88 -49.80 14.39 -12.88
C THR A 88 -50.71 13.89 -14.00
N ASN A 89 -51.29 12.71 -13.82
CA ASN A 89 -52.35 12.18 -14.70
C ASN A 89 -53.26 11.24 -13.90
N ASN A 90 -54.57 11.50 -13.99
CA ASN A 90 -55.61 10.65 -13.39
C ASN A 90 -56.56 10.08 -14.47
N GLN A 91 -56.21 10.15 -15.74
CA GLN A 91 -57.01 9.69 -16.86
C GLN A 91 -56.39 8.48 -17.57
N THR A 92 -57.22 7.66 -18.15
CA THR A 92 -56.79 6.54 -18.99
C THR A 92 -56.36 7.07 -20.36
N VAL A 93 -55.16 6.64 -20.81
CA VAL A 93 -54.59 7.00 -22.11
C VAL A 93 -54.69 5.81 -23.08
N ASN A 94 -55.34 5.98 -24.21
CA ASN A 94 -55.38 4.99 -25.30
C ASN A 94 -54.16 5.14 -26.21
N VAL A 95 -53.24 4.20 -26.15
CA VAL A 95 -51.94 4.28 -26.85
C VAL A 95 -51.96 3.55 -28.21
N ALA A 96 -52.83 2.52 -28.38
CA ALA A 96 -53.05 1.80 -29.64
C ALA A 96 -54.45 1.14 -29.64
N GLU A 97 -54.95 0.71 -30.79
CA GLU A 97 -56.21 -0.07 -30.86
C GLU A 97 -56.11 -1.33 -29.98
N GLY A 98 -56.90 -1.35 -28.91
CA GLY A 98 -56.94 -2.46 -27.95
C GLY A 98 -56.00 -2.37 -26.76
N TYR A 99 -55.14 -1.34 -26.66
CA TYR A 99 -54.26 -1.11 -25.52
C TYR A 99 -54.60 0.20 -24.81
N THR A 100 -55.11 0.08 -23.62
CA THR A 100 -55.37 1.20 -22.72
C THR A 100 -54.35 1.21 -21.61
N TYR A 101 -53.63 2.30 -21.41
CA TYR A 101 -52.80 2.49 -20.21
C TYR A 101 -53.63 3.19 -19.16
N ASP A 102 -53.97 2.44 -18.13
CA ASP A 102 -54.79 2.97 -17.04
C ASP A 102 -53.93 3.95 -16.19
N GLY A 103 -53.95 5.22 -16.65
CA GLY A 103 -53.41 6.32 -15.88
C GLY A 103 -51.89 6.44 -15.77
N SER A 104 -51.12 5.81 -16.67
CA SER A 104 -49.67 6.09 -16.73
C SER A 104 -49.42 7.56 -16.98
N VAL A 105 -48.55 8.18 -16.16
CA VAL A 105 -48.28 9.62 -16.22
C VAL A 105 -47.28 9.92 -17.33
N ILE A 106 -46.28 9.06 -17.53
CA ILE A 106 -45.42 9.03 -18.69
C ILE A 106 -45.62 7.67 -19.36
N ALA A 107 -46.08 7.66 -20.63
CA ALA A 107 -46.23 6.46 -21.40
C ALA A 107 -45.51 6.61 -22.75
N PHE A 108 -44.56 5.72 -23.02
CA PHE A 108 -43.79 5.69 -24.27
C PHE A 108 -43.87 4.31 -24.91
N SER A 109 -44.39 4.26 -26.14
CA SER A 109 -44.65 3.00 -26.81
C SER A 109 -44.20 3.02 -28.26
N GLN A 110 -43.64 1.90 -28.72
CA GLN A 110 -43.30 1.60 -30.10
C GLN A 110 -43.57 0.14 -30.45
N THR A 111 -43.72 -0.17 -31.71
CA THR A 111 -43.84 -1.57 -32.19
C THR A 111 -42.50 -2.29 -32.16
N THR A 112 -41.42 -1.60 -32.47
CA THR A 112 -40.06 -2.17 -32.48
C THR A 112 -39.27 -1.85 -31.18
N GLU A 113 -37.99 -1.69 -31.27
CA GLU A 113 -37.14 -1.33 -30.13
C GLU A 113 -37.49 0.07 -29.62
N VAL A 114 -37.75 0.19 -28.34
CA VAL A 114 -38.05 1.46 -27.66
C VAL A 114 -37.01 1.80 -26.63
N SER A 115 -36.53 3.06 -26.65
CA SER A 115 -35.60 3.58 -25.64
C SER A 115 -35.98 5.01 -25.27
N LEU A 116 -36.50 5.21 -24.08
CA LEU A 116 -36.76 6.52 -23.49
C LEU A 116 -35.58 6.94 -22.62
N LYS A 117 -35.11 8.17 -22.76
CA LYS A 117 -34.14 8.79 -21.86
C LYS A 117 -34.82 9.87 -21.04
N ILE A 118 -34.64 9.84 -19.76
CA ILE A 118 -35.04 10.91 -18.81
C ILE A 118 -33.80 11.53 -18.23
N VAL A 119 -33.64 12.82 -18.32
CA VAL A 119 -32.61 13.60 -17.69
C VAL A 119 -33.23 14.41 -16.57
N VAL A 120 -32.81 14.19 -15.33
CA VAL A 120 -33.25 14.96 -14.16
C VAL A 120 -32.17 15.99 -13.85
N SER A 121 -32.45 17.26 -14.09
CA SER A 121 -31.43 18.31 -14.06
C SER A 121 -30.97 18.64 -12.62
N GLN A 122 -31.83 19.21 -11.83
CA GLN A 122 -31.59 19.56 -10.42
C GLN A 122 -32.91 19.53 -9.64
N GLY A 123 -32.81 19.51 -8.29
CA GLY A 123 -33.98 19.45 -7.46
C GLY A 123 -34.77 18.15 -7.61
N THR A 124 -36.03 18.16 -7.21
CA THR A 124 -36.89 16.98 -7.25
C THR A 124 -38.00 17.18 -8.28
N SER A 125 -38.07 16.27 -9.26
CA SER A 125 -39.22 16.16 -10.17
C SER A 125 -40.15 15.06 -9.69
N THR A 126 -41.45 15.28 -9.74
CA THR A 126 -42.46 14.35 -9.24
C THR A 126 -43.38 13.85 -10.33
N ILE A 127 -43.69 12.56 -10.31
CA ILE A 127 -44.66 11.91 -11.22
C ILE A 127 -45.71 11.24 -10.36
N THR A 128 -46.90 11.82 -10.33
CA THR A 128 -48.03 11.33 -9.52
C THR A 128 -49.30 11.19 -10.36
N GLY A 129 -50.09 10.16 -10.08
CA GLY A 129 -51.33 9.89 -10.83
C GLY A 129 -51.89 8.52 -10.53
N THR A 130 -52.70 7.96 -11.39
CA THR A 130 -53.17 6.57 -11.26
C THR A 130 -52.10 5.55 -11.63
N GLY A 131 -51.13 5.92 -12.50
CA GLY A 131 -49.92 5.14 -12.82
C GLY A 131 -48.67 5.98 -12.80
N GLY A 132 -47.53 5.36 -13.04
CA GLY A 132 -46.20 5.99 -13.07
C GLY A 132 -45.65 6.13 -14.51
N ILE A 133 -44.42 5.66 -14.69
CA ILE A 133 -43.73 5.62 -16.00
C ILE A 133 -43.96 4.25 -16.63
N ARG A 134 -44.37 4.21 -17.91
CA ARG A 134 -44.48 2.98 -18.69
C ARG A 134 -43.74 3.11 -20.00
N VAL A 135 -42.84 2.17 -20.28
CA VAL A 135 -42.14 2.04 -21.57
C VAL A 135 -42.44 0.67 -22.14
N GLU A 136 -42.99 0.62 -23.37
CA GLU A 136 -43.46 -0.63 -23.96
C GLU A 136 -43.02 -0.82 -25.39
N SER A 137 -42.55 -2.02 -25.72
CA SER A 137 -42.28 -2.48 -27.07
C SER A 137 -43.03 -3.76 -27.36
N THR A 138 -43.77 -3.83 -28.44
CA THR A 138 -44.56 -5.03 -28.81
C THR A 138 -43.72 -6.09 -29.52
N THR A 139 -42.65 -5.73 -30.23
CA THR A 139 -41.82 -6.68 -31.00
C THR A 139 -40.34 -6.58 -30.73
N GLY A 140 -39.88 -5.60 -29.98
CA GLY A 140 -38.44 -5.32 -29.68
C GLY A 140 -38.10 -5.27 -28.20
N ASN A 141 -36.98 -4.63 -27.90
CA ASN A 141 -36.57 -4.35 -26.54
C ASN A 141 -37.25 -3.08 -26.00
N ALA A 142 -37.44 -3.02 -24.68
CA ALA A 142 -37.88 -1.81 -23.99
C ALA A 142 -36.80 -1.33 -23.00
N SER A 143 -36.31 -0.12 -23.18
CA SER A 143 -35.26 0.48 -22.36
C SER A 143 -35.71 1.84 -21.81
N LEU A 144 -35.40 2.07 -20.54
CA LEU A 144 -35.52 3.37 -19.87
C LEU A 144 -34.18 3.73 -19.26
N SER A 145 -33.64 4.88 -19.62
CA SER A 145 -32.44 5.43 -19.00
C SER A 145 -32.78 6.72 -18.25
N ILE A 146 -32.47 6.79 -16.96
CA ILE A 146 -32.71 7.96 -16.12
C ILE A 146 -31.34 8.48 -15.67
N LYS A 147 -31.01 9.72 -16.03
CA LYS A 147 -29.71 10.31 -15.78
C LYS A 147 -29.82 11.70 -15.20
N GLY A 148 -28.76 12.13 -14.51
CA GLY A 148 -28.63 13.49 -13.99
C GLY A 148 -28.23 13.53 -12.53
N SER A 149 -28.31 14.70 -11.92
CA SER A 149 -27.96 14.91 -10.50
C SER A 149 -29.16 15.30 -9.63
N GLY A 150 -30.37 15.24 -10.20
CA GLY A 150 -31.60 15.54 -9.49
C GLY A 150 -32.32 14.28 -9.01
N SER A 151 -33.40 14.48 -8.27
CA SER A 151 -34.23 13.40 -7.73
C SER A 151 -35.51 13.26 -8.56
N LEU A 152 -35.95 12.03 -8.81
CA LEU A 152 -37.17 11.69 -9.49
C LEU A 152 -38.05 10.82 -8.62
N ASP A 153 -39.16 11.39 -8.15
CA ASP A 153 -40.16 10.68 -7.36
C ASP A 153 -41.34 10.21 -8.24
N VAL A 154 -41.48 8.90 -8.33
CA VAL A 154 -42.54 8.24 -9.11
C VAL A 154 -43.47 7.52 -8.12
N GLU A 155 -44.58 8.17 -7.77
CA GLU A 155 -45.51 7.72 -6.75
C GLU A 155 -46.95 7.66 -7.27
N PRO A 156 -47.31 6.63 -8.03
CA PRO A 156 -48.72 6.48 -8.47
C PRO A 156 -49.63 6.26 -7.25
N LYS A 157 -50.79 6.88 -7.31
CA LYS A 157 -51.86 6.78 -6.27
C LYS A 157 -52.90 5.71 -6.63
N GLY A 158 -52.81 5.14 -7.82
CA GLY A 158 -53.71 4.13 -8.35
C GLY A 158 -53.21 2.70 -8.21
N SER A 159 -53.68 1.82 -9.11
CA SER A 159 -53.41 0.39 -9.10
C SER A 159 -52.18 -0.02 -9.93
N ASN A 160 -51.39 0.92 -10.45
CA ASN A 160 -50.26 0.62 -11.34
C ASN A 160 -48.93 0.70 -10.60
N SER A 161 -47.89 0.13 -11.19
CA SER A 161 -46.52 0.21 -10.68
C SER A 161 -45.91 1.62 -10.89
N GLY A 162 -44.87 1.95 -10.10
CA GLY A 162 -44.11 3.19 -10.24
C GLY A 162 -43.45 3.27 -11.63
N ILE A 163 -42.60 2.32 -11.94
CA ILE A 163 -41.95 2.19 -13.26
C ILE A 163 -42.30 0.81 -13.86
N THR A 164 -42.81 0.79 -15.09
CA THR A 164 -43.13 -0.43 -15.82
C THR A 164 -42.38 -0.45 -17.15
N LEU A 165 -41.60 -1.47 -17.41
CA LEU A 165 -41.04 -1.78 -18.70
C LEU A 165 -41.66 -3.07 -19.21
N CYS A 166 -42.21 -3.03 -20.43
CA CYS A 166 -42.90 -4.17 -21.05
C CYS A 166 -42.31 -4.44 -22.43
N SER A 167 -41.88 -5.66 -22.68
CA SER A 167 -41.21 -6.03 -23.93
C SER A 167 -41.53 -7.44 -24.34
N SER A 168 -41.60 -7.67 -25.67
CA SER A 168 -41.60 -9.03 -26.22
C SER A 168 -40.22 -9.68 -26.23
N LYS A 169 -39.13 -8.94 -25.86
CA LYS A 169 -37.76 -9.43 -25.79
C LYS A 169 -37.13 -9.03 -24.45
N ASN A 170 -36.29 -8.01 -24.42
CA ASN A 170 -35.54 -7.60 -23.25
C ASN A 170 -36.07 -6.32 -22.64
N THR A 171 -35.97 -6.21 -21.31
CA THR A 171 -36.23 -4.96 -20.61
C THR A 171 -34.97 -4.48 -19.93
N ASN A 172 -34.68 -3.17 -20.03
CA ASN A 172 -33.49 -2.57 -19.39
C ASN A 172 -33.84 -1.25 -18.72
N LEU A 173 -33.60 -1.13 -17.43
CA LEU A 173 -33.63 0.10 -16.64
C LEU A 173 -32.21 0.50 -16.29
N ASP A 174 -31.78 1.68 -16.70
CA ASP A 174 -30.47 2.26 -16.45
C ASP A 174 -30.62 3.59 -15.68
N ILE A 175 -30.07 3.68 -14.49
CA ILE A 175 -30.07 4.87 -13.65
C ILE A 175 -28.62 5.29 -13.46
N ASP A 176 -28.28 6.54 -13.76
CA ASP A 176 -26.93 7.05 -13.72
C ASP A 176 -26.88 8.47 -13.14
N GLY A 177 -26.42 8.59 -11.90
CA GLY A 177 -26.26 9.83 -11.16
C GLY A 177 -27.55 10.42 -10.56
N ALA A 178 -28.73 9.88 -10.89
CA ALA A 178 -30.02 10.36 -10.39
C ALA A 178 -30.48 9.56 -9.16
N ASP A 179 -31.18 10.20 -8.25
CA ASP A 179 -31.90 9.56 -7.14
C ASP A 179 -33.34 9.30 -7.55
N VAL A 180 -33.70 8.05 -7.70
CA VAL A 180 -35.00 7.64 -8.16
C VAL A 180 -35.79 6.96 -7.04
N THR A 181 -36.92 7.52 -6.67
CA THR A 181 -37.94 6.86 -5.87
C THR A 181 -39.05 6.33 -6.74
N ALA A 182 -39.23 5.01 -6.75
CA ALA A 182 -40.32 4.37 -7.49
C ALA A 182 -41.15 3.53 -6.53
N SER A 183 -42.33 4.00 -6.13
CA SER A 183 -43.22 3.33 -5.22
C SER A 183 -44.60 3.08 -5.81
N SER A 184 -45.38 2.16 -5.26
CA SER A 184 -46.78 1.95 -5.62
C SER A 184 -47.55 1.40 -4.40
N PRO A 185 -48.72 1.98 -4.10
CA PRO A 185 -49.57 1.47 -3.02
C PRO A 185 -50.28 0.16 -3.39
N ALA A 186 -50.34 -0.21 -4.67
CA ALA A 186 -51.16 -1.33 -5.17
C ALA A 186 -50.39 -2.43 -5.88
N GLN A 187 -49.25 -2.10 -6.50
CA GLN A 187 -48.41 -3.04 -7.25
C GLN A 187 -46.93 -2.96 -6.84
N TYR A 188 -46.05 -2.78 -7.78
CA TYR A 188 -44.59 -2.81 -7.59
C TYR A 188 -44.00 -1.40 -7.75
N GLY A 189 -42.91 -1.13 -7.11
CA GLY A 189 -42.12 0.08 -7.40
C GLY A 189 -41.61 0.05 -8.82
N VAL A 190 -40.90 -1.03 -9.16
CA VAL A 190 -40.36 -1.30 -10.52
C VAL A 190 -40.89 -2.66 -11.00
N TYR A 191 -41.47 -2.69 -12.19
CA TYR A 191 -42.04 -3.87 -12.81
C TYR A 191 -41.45 -4.07 -14.22
N LEU A 192 -40.68 -5.12 -14.39
CA LEU A 192 -40.04 -5.51 -15.65
C LEU A 192 -40.78 -6.73 -16.24
N ILE A 193 -41.39 -6.57 -17.37
CA ILE A 193 -42.19 -7.59 -18.06
C ILE A 193 -41.50 -7.94 -19.37
N SER A 194 -40.95 -9.14 -19.47
CA SER A 194 -40.32 -9.66 -20.69
C SER A 194 -41.11 -10.82 -21.27
N SER A 195 -40.84 -11.21 -22.52
CA SER A 195 -41.37 -12.42 -23.14
C SER A 195 -40.79 -13.69 -22.53
N THR A 196 -41.43 -14.81 -22.82
CA THR A 196 -41.02 -16.16 -22.41
C THR A 196 -39.88 -16.77 -23.22
N ASP A 197 -39.31 -16.05 -24.16
CA ASP A 197 -38.15 -16.54 -24.89
C ASP A 197 -36.98 -16.78 -23.91
N ALA A 198 -36.37 -17.96 -23.98
CA ALA A 198 -35.24 -18.34 -23.17
C ALA A 198 -34.03 -17.39 -23.30
N SER A 199 -33.98 -16.59 -24.33
CA SER A 199 -33.00 -15.55 -24.58
C SER A 199 -33.33 -14.17 -24.00
N SER A 200 -34.55 -13.99 -23.43
CA SER A 200 -34.99 -12.70 -22.91
C SER A 200 -34.25 -12.36 -21.60
N THR A 201 -33.81 -11.11 -21.50
CA THR A 201 -33.15 -10.56 -20.31
C THR A 201 -33.91 -9.39 -19.74
N SER A 202 -33.97 -9.31 -18.43
CA SER A 202 -34.50 -8.16 -17.70
C SER A 202 -33.37 -7.62 -16.80
N THR A 203 -32.90 -6.40 -17.08
CA THR A 203 -31.74 -5.84 -16.38
C THR A 203 -32.09 -4.51 -15.71
N ILE A 204 -31.53 -4.28 -14.55
CA ILE A 204 -31.47 -2.98 -13.89
C ILE A 204 -29.98 -2.66 -13.63
N THR A 205 -29.58 -1.46 -14.03
CA THR A 205 -28.25 -0.93 -13.71
C THR A 205 -28.43 0.38 -12.95
N VAL A 206 -27.77 0.50 -11.81
CA VAL A 206 -27.73 1.75 -11.03
C VAL A 206 -26.27 2.15 -10.84
N ASN A 207 -25.92 3.33 -11.33
CA ASN A 207 -24.58 3.88 -11.31
C ASN A 207 -24.61 5.30 -10.72
N ASN A 208 -23.76 5.59 -9.73
CA ASN A 208 -23.62 6.92 -9.09
C ASN A 208 -24.95 7.54 -8.60
N GLY A 209 -25.93 6.75 -8.20
CA GLY A 209 -27.23 7.25 -7.76
C GLY A 209 -27.97 6.28 -6.86
N CYS A 210 -29.21 6.62 -6.55
CA CYS A 210 -30.05 5.81 -5.68
C CYS A 210 -31.31 5.33 -6.40
N LEU A 211 -31.71 4.07 -6.15
CA LEU A 211 -33.02 3.56 -6.50
C LEU A 211 -33.74 3.11 -5.23
N THR A 212 -34.69 3.91 -4.76
CA THR A 212 -35.57 3.55 -3.64
C THR A 212 -36.88 3.00 -4.18
N THR A 213 -37.31 1.82 -3.70
CA THR A 213 -38.56 1.23 -4.15
C THR A 213 -39.48 0.81 -3.00
N GLY A 214 -40.78 0.92 -3.22
CA GLY A 214 -41.82 0.40 -2.36
C GLY A 214 -42.97 -0.19 -3.20
N GLY A 215 -43.68 -1.19 -2.64
CA GLY A 215 -44.80 -1.80 -3.35
C GLY A 215 -45.82 -2.46 -2.44
N ASN A 216 -47.02 -2.74 -2.93
CA ASN A 216 -48.01 -3.53 -2.24
C ASN A 216 -47.57 -5.01 -2.18
N GLY A 217 -47.84 -5.66 -1.05
CA GLY A 217 -47.43 -7.06 -0.86
C GLY A 217 -45.95 -7.27 -0.62
N ASN A 218 -45.21 -6.23 -0.24
CA ASN A 218 -43.77 -6.25 0.09
C ASN A 218 -42.85 -6.52 -1.13
N VAL A 219 -43.27 -6.19 -2.36
CA VAL A 219 -42.41 -6.32 -3.54
C VAL A 219 -42.11 -4.96 -4.11
N GLY A 220 -40.87 -4.53 -4.05
CA GLY A 220 -40.38 -3.25 -4.61
C GLY A 220 -39.99 -3.40 -6.08
N ILE A 221 -39.22 -4.43 -6.41
CA ILE A 221 -38.75 -4.73 -7.76
C ILE A 221 -39.27 -6.12 -8.16
N TYR A 222 -39.97 -6.22 -9.29
CA TYR A 222 -40.50 -7.48 -9.79
C TYR A 222 -40.11 -7.75 -11.22
N TYR A 223 -39.45 -8.87 -11.46
CA TYR A 223 -39.13 -9.40 -12.79
C TYR A 223 -40.14 -10.46 -13.17
N TYR A 224 -40.84 -10.26 -14.32
CA TYR A 224 -41.91 -11.11 -14.80
C TYR A 224 -41.70 -11.55 -16.25
N TRP A 225 -41.91 -12.80 -16.54
CA TRP A 225 -41.87 -13.35 -17.88
C TRP A 225 -43.27 -13.88 -18.26
N SER A 226 -43.89 -13.30 -19.33
CA SER A 226 -45.25 -13.62 -19.75
C SER A 226 -45.28 -14.95 -20.50
N GLY A 227 -45.49 -16.10 -19.84
CA GLY A 227 -45.73 -17.41 -20.50
C GLY A 227 -45.29 -18.62 -19.65
N THR A 228 -45.28 -19.81 -20.27
CA THR A 228 -45.22 -21.08 -19.54
C THR A 228 -43.81 -21.57 -19.19
N ASN A 229 -42.77 -21.08 -19.80
CA ASN A 229 -41.43 -21.68 -19.66
C ASN A 229 -40.46 -20.90 -18.75
N ASN A 230 -40.77 -19.69 -18.30
CA ASN A 230 -40.00 -18.86 -17.35
C ASN A 230 -38.47 -18.96 -17.51
N ALA A 231 -37.98 -18.93 -18.75
CA ALA A 231 -36.58 -19.25 -19.07
C ALA A 231 -35.70 -17.99 -19.22
N GLY A 232 -36.23 -16.80 -19.00
CA GLY A 232 -35.48 -15.55 -19.08
C GLY A 232 -34.55 -15.36 -17.89
N THR A 233 -33.58 -14.47 -18.02
CA THR A 233 -32.64 -14.10 -16.96
C THR A 233 -32.92 -12.70 -16.43
N SER A 234 -32.64 -12.50 -15.13
CA SER A 234 -32.72 -11.19 -14.47
C SER A 234 -31.41 -10.82 -13.82
N SER A 235 -31.04 -9.57 -13.90
CA SER A 235 -29.85 -9.06 -13.19
C SER A 235 -30.07 -7.65 -12.66
N LEU A 236 -29.41 -7.36 -11.56
CA LEU A 236 -29.28 -6.05 -10.96
C LEU A 236 -27.80 -5.75 -10.79
N THR A 237 -27.33 -4.67 -11.40
CA THR A 237 -25.93 -4.25 -11.31
C THR A 237 -25.85 -2.89 -10.62
N VAL A 238 -24.92 -2.78 -9.67
CA VAL A 238 -24.63 -1.52 -8.96
C VAL A 238 -23.19 -1.11 -9.18
N SER A 239 -22.94 0.18 -9.40
CA SER A 239 -21.62 0.76 -9.60
C SER A 239 -21.59 2.22 -9.14
N GLY A 240 -20.39 2.79 -8.99
CA GLY A 240 -20.22 4.18 -8.60
C GLY A 240 -20.81 4.53 -7.23
N ASN A 241 -20.71 3.63 -6.24
CA ASN A 241 -21.29 3.76 -4.90
C ASN A 241 -22.83 3.79 -4.84
N ALA A 242 -23.49 3.31 -5.86
CA ALA A 242 -24.95 3.33 -5.95
C ALA A 242 -25.65 2.60 -4.80
N VAL A 243 -26.85 3.05 -4.46
CA VAL A 243 -27.70 2.41 -3.44
C VAL A 243 -29.02 2.00 -4.05
N VAL A 244 -29.34 0.71 -3.95
CA VAL A 244 -30.70 0.20 -4.25
C VAL A 244 -31.37 -0.14 -2.94
N ASP A 245 -32.40 0.64 -2.60
CA ASP A 245 -33.10 0.56 -1.33
C ASP A 245 -34.49 -0.05 -1.50
N THR A 246 -34.63 -1.31 -1.15
CA THR A 246 -35.91 -2.00 -1.09
C THR A 246 -36.26 -2.45 0.36
N ARG A 247 -35.84 -1.69 1.37
CA ARG A 247 -35.97 -2.07 2.80
C ARG A 247 -37.42 -2.32 3.24
N ASN A 248 -38.35 -1.61 2.68
CA ASN A 248 -39.79 -1.80 2.94
C ASN A 248 -40.46 -2.80 2.00
N SER A 249 -39.67 -3.50 1.15
CA SER A 249 -40.14 -4.37 0.12
C SER A 249 -39.08 -5.44 -0.22
N GLN A 250 -39.25 -6.15 -1.32
CA GLN A 250 -38.30 -7.20 -1.75
C GLN A 250 -38.04 -7.10 -3.25
N ILE A 251 -36.90 -7.65 -3.67
CA ILE A 251 -36.56 -7.90 -5.08
C ILE A 251 -36.99 -9.33 -5.39
N MET A 252 -37.90 -9.53 -6.33
CA MET A 252 -38.46 -10.82 -6.67
C MET A 252 -38.45 -11.09 -8.18
N ALA A 253 -38.31 -12.35 -8.54
CA ALA A 253 -38.59 -12.85 -9.89
C ALA A 253 -39.81 -13.77 -9.84
N GLN A 254 -40.56 -13.88 -10.97
CA GLN A 254 -41.80 -14.63 -11.07
C GLN A 254 -41.67 -16.09 -10.62
N ASN A 255 -40.57 -16.73 -10.92
CA ASN A 255 -40.30 -18.10 -10.50
C ASN A 255 -39.21 -18.10 -9.42
N LYS A 256 -39.47 -18.80 -8.29
CA LYS A 256 -38.49 -18.96 -7.24
C LYS A 256 -37.18 -19.64 -7.69
N GLU A 257 -37.20 -20.34 -8.82
CA GLU A 257 -36.02 -20.96 -9.42
C GLU A 257 -35.21 -19.98 -10.28
N THR A 258 -35.80 -18.83 -10.69
CA THR A 258 -35.07 -17.77 -11.42
C THR A 258 -34.50 -16.80 -10.39
N VAL A 259 -33.24 -16.98 -10.08
CA VAL A 259 -32.54 -16.13 -9.11
C VAL A 259 -32.17 -14.80 -9.80
N VAL A 260 -32.55 -13.70 -9.17
CA VAL A 260 -32.04 -12.38 -9.59
C VAL A 260 -30.55 -12.37 -9.32
N GLN A 261 -29.74 -12.21 -10.36
CA GLN A 261 -28.29 -12.06 -10.22
C GLN A 261 -28.00 -10.62 -9.83
N VAL A 262 -27.44 -10.45 -8.67
CA VAL A 262 -27.03 -9.13 -8.16
C VAL A 262 -25.50 -9.05 -8.10
N GLY A 263 -24.92 -7.97 -8.59
CA GLY A 263 -23.47 -7.82 -8.60
C GLY A 263 -23.02 -6.38 -8.78
N ALA A 264 -21.70 -6.18 -8.65
CA ALA A 264 -21.02 -4.93 -8.97
C ALA A 264 -20.90 -4.71 -10.48
N GLY A 265 -20.58 -3.49 -10.88
CA GLY A 265 -20.22 -3.15 -12.26
C GLY A 265 -18.94 -3.86 -12.72
N SER A 266 -18.71 -3.87 -14.03
CA SER A 266 -17.56 -4.55 -14.66
C SER A 266 -16.20 -3.95 -14.30
N ASP A 267 -16.15 -2.74 -13.78
CA ASP A 267 -14.97 -2.01 -13.32
C ASP A 267 -14.60 -2.33 -11.86
N GLY A 268 -15.38 -3.17 -11.17
CA GLY A 268 -15.20 -3.53 -9.77
C GLY A 268 -15.78 -2.51 -8.78
N ASN A 269 -16.13 -1.28 -9.23
CA ASN A 269 -16.86 -0.34 -8.42
C ASN A 269 -18.25 -0.89 -8.15
N GLY A 270 -18.74 -0.72 -6.93
CA GLY A 270 -19.93 -1.38 -6.48
C GLY A 270 -20.98 -0.44 -5.95
N GLY A 271 -21.85 -1.03 -5.17
CA GLY A 271 -22.91 -0.33 -4.48
C GLY A 271 -23.54 -1.20 -3.39
N ILE A 272 -24.57 -0.69 -2.75
CA ILE A 272 -25.32 -1.38 -1.70
C ILE A 272 -26.71 -1.71 -2.23
N VAL A 273 -27.12 -2.97 -2.04
CA VAL A 273 -28.48 -3.41 -2.37
C VAL A 273 -29.14 -3.92 -1.10
N PHE A 274 -30.20 -3.27 -0.69
CA PHE A 274 -31.11 -3.75 0.34
C PHE A 274 -32.23 -4.56 -0.30
N ASN A 275 -32.41 -5.80 0.13
CA ASN A 275 -33.53 -6.66 -0.21
C ASN A 275 -34.29 -6.97 1.08
N GLY A 276 -35.37 -6.28 1.33
CA GLY A 276 -36.01 -6.26 2.63
C GLY A 276 -35.04 -5.72 3.71
N LYS A 277 -35.03 -6.32 4.87
CA LYS A 277 -34.19 -5.92 5.99
C LYS A 277 -32.71 -6.31 5.87
N SER A 278 -32.32 -6.90 4.75
CA SER A 278 -30.97 -7.39 4.51
C SER A 278 -30.32 -6.61 3.36
N GLY A 279 -29.30 -5.81 3.68
CA GLY A 279 -28.43 -5.13 2.73
C GLY A 279 -27.20 -5.98 2.42
N THR A 280 -26.68 -5.87 1.22
CA THR A 280 -25.41 -6.48 0.81
C THR A 280 -24.59 -5.47 0.01
N VAL A 281 -23.31 -5.42 0.32
CA VAL A 281 -22.31 -4.62 -0.40
C VAL A 281 -21.77 -5.45 -1.57
N TYR A 282 -21.73 -4.89 -2.75
CA TYR A 282 -21.18 -5.50 -3.96
C TYR A 282 -20.03 -4.65 -4.46
N GLY A 283 -18.84 -5.24 -4.62
CA GLY A 283 -17.63 -4.53 -5.04
C GLY A 283 -17.10 -3.52 -4.02
N ASP A 284 -16.37 -2.53 -4.50
CA ASP A 284 -15.76 -1.48 -3.65
C ASP A 284 -16.69 -0.26 -3.55
N VAL A 285 -17.09 0.07 -2.32
CA VAL A 285 -18.06 1.15 -2.05
C VAL A 285 -17.46 2.16 -1.08
N THR A 286 -17.53 3.43 -1.42
CA THR A 286 -17.28 4.55 -0.50
C THR A 286 -18.54 5.39 -0.40
N LEU A 287 -19.07 5.57 0.80
CA LEU A 287 -20.30 6.34 0.99
C LEU A 287 -20.04 7.82 0.81
N ASP A 288 -20.79 8.43 -0.09
CA ASP A 288 -20.82 9.88 -0.32
C ASP A 288 -22.08 10.50 0.31
N GLU A 289 -23.10 9.67 0.56
CA GLU A 289 -24.36 10.05 1.19
C GLU A 289 -24.65 9.23 2.46
N SER A 290 -25.45 9.81 3.36
CA SER A 290 -25.72 9.19 4.65
C SER A 290 -26.70 8.02 4.53
N ILE A 291 -26.27 6.85 5.00
CA ILE A 291 -27.08 5.65 5.12
C ILE A 291 -27.28 5.29 6.59
N THR A 292 -28.51 4.94 6.94
CA THR A 292 -28.83 4.42 8.28
C THR A 292 -29.23 2.95 8.17
N ILE A 293 -28.58 2.08 8.95
CA ILE A 293 -29.00 0.70 9.19
C ILE A 293 -29.86 0.71 10.44
N ASN A 294 -31.13 0.38 10.32
CA ASN A 294 -32.06 0.38 11.43
C ASN A 294 -31.89 -0.82 12.37
N GLN A 295 -32.50 -0.82 13.54
CA GLN A 295 -32.26 -1.79 14.62
C GLN A 295 -32.48 -3.25 14.21
N ASP A 296 -33.40 -3.53 13.31
CA ASP A 296 -33.75 -4.88 12.84
C ASP A 296 -33.22 -5.18 11.41
N GLU A 297 -32.33 -4.34 10.92
CA GLU A 297 -31.69 -4.49 9.62
C GLU A 297 -30.27 -5.05 9.75
N THR A 298 -29.83 -5.68 8.69
CA THR A 298 -28.45 -6.18 8.56
C THR A 298 -27.82 -5.64 7.29
N LEU A 299 -26.51 -5.32 7.33
CA LEU A 299 -25.70 -5.03 6.15
C LEU A 299 -24.55 -6.03 6.09
N ARG A 300 -24.49 -6.81 5.02
CA ARG A 300 -23.43 -7.80 4.78
C ARG A 300 -22.37 -7.24 3.86
N ILE A 301 -21.13 -7.47 4.19
CA ILE A 301 -19.94 -7.17 3.36
C ILE A 301 -19.29 -8.52 3.05
N PRO A 302 -19.60 -9.10 1.87
CA PRO A 302 -19.10 -10.42 1.50
C PRO A 302 -17.64 -10.39 1.06
N ASN A 303 -17.09 -11.58 0.84
CA ASN A 303 -15.75 -11.73 0.27
C ASN A 303 -15.59 -10.97 -1.04
N GLY A 304 -14.49 -10.24 -1.18
CA GLY A 304 -14.17 -9.45 -2.37
C GLY A 304 -14.95 -8.14 -2.48
N SER A 305 -15.66 -7.74 -1.42
CA SER A 305 -16.32 -6.44 -1.33
C SER A 305 -15.71 -5.59 -0.23
N SER A 306 -15.71 -4.28 -0.42
CA SER A 306 -15.27 -3.32 0.60
C SER A 306 -16.30 -2.21 0.81
N LEU A 307 -16.40 -1.75 2.05
CA LEU A 307 -17.22 -0.58 2.42
C LEU A 307 -16.36 0.41 3.23
N ASN A 308 -16.19 1.58 2.67
CA ASN A 308 -15.68 2.73 3.41
C ASN A 308 -16.87 3.60 3.85
N SER A 309 -17.11 3.66 5.15
CA SER A 309 -18.22 4.44 5.69
C SER A 309 -18.09 5.95 5.47
N ASN A 310 -16.85 6.46 5.34
CA ASN A 310 -16.55 7.87 5.12
C ASN A 310 -17.34 8.81 6.04
N ASN A 311 -17.66 8.36 7.26
CA ASN A 311 -18.53 9.03 8.26
C ASN A 311 -19.99 9.25 7.81
N HIS A 312 -20.44 8.57 6.76
CA HIS A 312 -21.82 8.64 6.26
C HIS A 312 -22.67 7.41 6.64
N LEU A 313 -22.19 6.57 7.56
CA LEU A 313 -22.92 5.38 7.99
C LEU A 313 -23.36 5.48 9.46
N THR A 314 -24.67 5.48 9.68
CA THR A 314 -25.27 5.35 11.01
C THR A 314 -25.74 3.92 11.20
N ASN A 315 -25.09 3.16 12.09
CA ASN A 315 -25.45 1.78 12.34
C ASN A 315 -26.21 1.64 13.67
N ASN A 316 -27.51 1.42 13.58
CA ASN A 316 -28.36 1.04 14.71
C ASN A 316 -28.72 -0.46 14.67
N GLY A 317 -28.38 -1.16 13.60
CA GLY A 317 -28.62 -2.58 13.37
C GLY A 317 -27.38 -3.44 13.52
N THR A 318 -27.13 -4.31 12.56
CA THR A 318 -25.95 -5.17 12.56
C THR A 318 -25.24 -5.13 11.21
N ILE A 319 -23.95 -4.82 11.21
CA ILE A 319 -23.07 -5.00 10.07
C ILE A 319 -22.37 -6.34 10.20
N ILE A 320 -22.38 -7.13 9.14
CA ILE A 320 -21.78 -8.46 9.05
C ILE A 320 -20.64 -8.38 8.04
N VAL A 321 -19.40 -8.56 8.51
CA VAL A 321 -18.22 -8.60 7.66
C VAL A 321 -17.80 -10.06 7.49
N GLU A 322 -17.97 -10.59 6.29
CA GLU A 322 -17.60 -11.96 5.96
C GLU A 322 -16.10 -12.08 5.72
N ASN A 323 -15.59 -13.29 5.67
CA ASN A 323 -14.17 -13.52 5.41
C ASN A 323 -13.77 -12.95 4.04
N GLY A 324 -12.75 -12.07 4.01
CA GLY A 324 -12.34 -11.34 2.82
C GLY A 324 -13.18 -10.10 2.48
N GLY A 325 -14.21 -9.78 3.28
CA GLY A 325 -14.89 -8.49 3.26
C GLY A 325 -14.08 -7.44 4.03
N VAL A 326 -14.14 -6.18 3.62
CA VAL A 326 -13.40 -5.08 4.24
C VAL A 326 -14.35 -3.95 4.65
N LEU A 327 -14.27 -3.55 5.92
CA LEU A 327 -14.98 -2.39 6.44
C LEU A 327 -13.96 -1.36 6.96
N THR A 328 -14.07 -0.11 6.52
CA THR A 328 -13.23 0.99 6.98
C THR A 328 -14.06 2.20 7.37
N GLY A 329 -13.51 3.07 8.22
CA GLY A 329 -14.20 4.24 8.77
C GLY A 329 -15.05 3.90 9.99
N GLU A 330 -15.58 4.92 10.63
CA GLU A 330 -16.42 4.79 11.82
C GLU A 330 -17.85 4.41 11.43
N THR A 331 -18.45 3.44 12.14
CA THR A 331 -19.79 2.97 11.83
C THR A 331 -20.74 3.02 13.04
N GLY A 332 -20.18 3.05 14.26
CA GLY A 332 -20.97 2.85 15.48
C GLY A 332 -21.66 1.47 15.50
N GLY A 333 -22.57 1.27 16.47
CA GLY A 333 -23.44 0.11 16.53
C GLY A 333 -22.75 -1.27 16.59
N LYS A 334 -23.47 -2.31 16.21
CA LYS A 334 -22.98 -3.69 16.24
C LYS A 334 -22.32 -4.07 14.89
N VAL A 335 -21.04 -4.42 14.96
CA VAL A 335 -20.33 -4.99 13.82
C VAL A 335 -19.84 -6.38 14.20
N VAL A 336 -20.10 -7.35 13.36
CA VAL A 336 -19.65 -8.74 13.56
C VAL A 336 -18.80 -9.19 12.38
N TYR A 337 -17.68 -9.82 12.68
CA TYR A 337 -16.67 -10.24 11.71
C TYR A 337 -16.59 -11.76 11.65
N ALA A 338 -16.47 -12.30 10.47
CA ALA A 338 -16.05 -13.68 10.29
C ALA A 338 -14.63 -13.88 10.84
N PRO A 339 -14.29 -15.08 11.29
CA PRO A 339 -12.95 -15.37 11.75
C PRO A 339 -11.92 -15.24 10.63
N SER A 340 -10.73 -14.79 10.99
CA SER A 340 -9.53 -14.79 10.13
C SER A 340 -8.35 -15.26 10.96
N ILE A 341 -7.77 -16.41 10.62
CA ILE A 341 -6.72 -17.06 11.41
C ILE A 341 -5.41 -16.27 11.28
N THR A 342 -4.95 -15.71 12.39
CA THR A 342 -3.73 -14.88 12.47
C THR A 342 -2.48 -15.68 12.85
N THR A 343 -2.63 -16.88 13.39
CA THR A 343 -1.50 -17.76 13.67
C THR A 343 -0.72 -18.06 12.39
N GLU A 344 0.59 -17.84 12.40
CA GLU A 344 1.46 -18.07 11.23
C GLU A 344 1.99 -19.52 11.19
N SER A 345 2.48 -20.02 12.33
CA SER A 345 3.09 -21.34 12.44
C SER A 345 2.90 -21.91 13.83
N LEU A 346 3.11 -23.20 13.94
CA LEU A 346 3.07 -23.92 15.19
C LEU A 346 4.48 -24.39 15.60
N PRO A 347 4.81 -24.42 16.89
CA PRO A 347 6.13 -24.88 17.36
C PRO A 347 6.32 -26.38 17.10
N GLU A 348 7.57 -26.79 17.08
CA GLU A 348 7.96 -28.18 17.04
C GLU A 348 7.50 -28.92 18.33
N GLY A 349 7.02 -30.12 18.19
CA GLY A 349 6.67 -31.03 19.28
C GLY A 349 7.79 -32.05 19.54
N LYS A 350 7.81 -32.58 20.75
CA LYS A 350 8.77 -33.62 21.17
C LYS A 350 8.03 -34.81 21.69
N VAL A 351 8.46 -36.00 21.30
CA VAL A 351 7.80 -37.28 21.72
C VAL A 351 7.77 -37.37 23.23
N ASN A 352 6.56 -37.66 23.76
CA ASN A 352 6.25 -37.85 25.21
C ASN A 352 6.43 -36.58 26.08
N GLU A 353 6.62 -35.41 25.50
CA GLU A 353 6.65 -34.15 26.25
C GLU A 353 5.33 -33.39 26.11
N GLU A 354 5.05 -32.52 27.09
CA GLU A 354 3.87 -31.66 27.04
C GLU A 354 3.99 -30.67 25.88
N TYR A 355 3.01 -30.70 25.02
CA TYR A 355 2.87 -29.73 23.93
C TYR A 355 1.72 -28.79 24.23
N SER A 356 1.92 -27.50 24.03
CA SER A 356 0.89 -26.49 24.17
C SER A 356 1.13 -25.39 23.16
N ALA A 357 0.17 -25.16 22.27
CA ALA A 357 0.15 -24.07 21.32
C ALA A 357 -1.25 -23.48 21.27
N SER A 358 -1.34 -22.17 21.09
CA SER A 358 -2.62 -21.48 20.94
C SER A 358 -2.76 -20.96 19.52
N LEU A 359 -3.88 -21.29 18.91
CA LEU A 359 -4.32 -20.69 17.66
C LEU A 359 -5.02 -19.38 17.98
N THR A 360 -4.80 -18.40 17.13
CA THR A 360 -5.41 -17.08 17.23
C THR A 360 -6.09 -16.72 15.92
N ALA A 361 -7.21 -16.06 16.03
CA ALA A 361 -7.93 -15.48 14.91
C ALA A 361 -8.51 -14.13 15.31
N ASP A 362 -8.52 -13.21 14.37
CA ASP A 362 -9.36 -12.02 14.46
C ASP A 362 -10.79 -12.42 14.10
N GLY A 363 -11.78 -11.71 14.63
CA GLY A 363 -13.18 -11.98 14.37
C GLY A 363 -14.04 -11.73 15.60
N SER A 364 -15.34 -11.88 15.45
CA SER A 364 -16.29 -11.72 16.57
C SER A 364 -16.44 -13.02 17.35
N GLU A 365 -16.34 -12.89 18.65
CA GLU A 365 -16.57 -14.02 19.58
C GLU A 365 -18.07 -14.43 19.66
N PRO A 366 -18.38 -15.70 19.94
CA PRO A 366 -17.43 -16.79 20.20
C PRO A 366 -16.86 -17.38 18.90
N ILE A 367 -15.55 -17.71 18.90
CA ILE A 367 -14.89 -18.44 17.81
C ILE A 367 -14.68 -19.89 18.23
N GLU A 368 -15.20 -20.83 17.47
CA GLU A 368 -15.00 -22.27 17.67
C GLU A 368 -13.96 -22.81 16.70
N TRP A 369 -13.12 -23.71 17.21
CA TRP A 369 -12.03 -24.30 16.46
C TRP A 369 -12.21 -25.78 16.23
N SER A 370 -11.89 -26.25 15.02
CA SER A 370 -11.97 -27.68 14.66
C SER A 370 -10.88 -28.06 13.65
N VAL A 371 -10.49 -29.34 13.64
CA VAL A 371 -9.65 -29.91 12.58
C VAL A 371 -10.56 -30.44 11.48
N THR A 372 -10.42 -29.93 10.27
CA THR A 372 -11.30 -30.26 9.13
C THR A 372 -10.64 -31.14 8.08
N GLN A 373 -9.31 -31.13 7.98
CA GLN A 373 -8.55 -32.03 7.10
C GLN A 373 -7.27 -32.49 7.79
N GLY A 374 -6.80 -33.71 7.47
CA GLY A 374 -5.63 -34.30 8.11
C GLY A 374 -5.89 -34.72 9.53
N SER A 375 -4.84 -34.87 10.31
CA SER A 375 -4.94 -35.25 11.74
C SER A 375 -3.78 -34.61 12.51
N LEU A 376 -4.06 -34.22 13.75
CA LEU A 376 -3.02 -33.84 14.71
C LEU A 376 -2.10 -35.04 15.00
N PRO A 377 -0.85 -34.78 15.45
CA PRO A 377 0.00 -35.79 16.02
C PRO A 377 -0.76 -36.65 17.06
N THR A 378 -0.61 -37.97 17.00
CA THR A 378 -1.25 -38.87 17.98
C THR A 378 -0.86 -38.47 19.40
N GLY A 379 -1.85 -38.24 20.24
CA GLY A 379 -1.66 -37.76 21.62
C GLY A 379 -1.87 -36.24 21.79
N LEU A 380 -2.08 -35.50 20.70
CA LEU A 380 -2.51 -34.10 20.76
C LEU A 380 -4.02 -33.98 20.47
N SER A 381 -4.63 -32.97 21.02
CA SER A 381 -6.03 -32.60 20.78
C SER A 381 -6.16 -31.09 20.63
N LEU A 382 -7.08 -30.68 19.76
CA LEU A 382 -7.51 -29.28 19.62
C LEU A 382 -8.76 -29.08 20.51
N THR A 383 -8.68 -28.07 21.35
CA THR A 383 -9.83 -27.65 22.16
C THR A 383 -10.69 -26.65 21.36
N LYS A 384 -11.93 -26.48 21.77
CA LYS A 384 -12.86 -25.54 21.11
C LYS A 384 -12.41 -24.07 21.18
N ASP A 385 -11.61 -23.72 22.17
CA ASP A 385 -11.00 -22.39 22.35
C ASP A 385 -9.64 -22.23 21.66
N GLY A 386 -9.29 -23.10 20.72
CA GLY A 386 -8.13 -22.96 19.84
C GLY A 386 -6.79 -23.40 20.43
N LYS A 387 -6.78 -24.19 21.52
CA LYS A 387 -5.53 -24.72 22.08
C LYS A 387 -5.25 -26.12 21.57
N ILE A 388 -4.06 -26.33 21.07
CA ILE A 388 -3.54 -27.67 20.76
C ILE A 388 -2.70 -28.11 21.96
N ILE A 389 -3.15 -29.15 22.64
CA ILE A 389 -2.54 -29.63 23.90
C ILE A 389 -2.41 -31.14 23.90
N GLY A 390 -1.45 -31.65 24.69
CA GLY A 390 -1.24 -33.07 24.93
C GLY A 390 0.21 -33.49 24.86
N LYS A 391 0.46 -34.79 24.69
CA LYS A 391 1.80 -35.37 24.52
C LYS A 391 1.85 -36.16 23.24
N PRO A 392 2.58 -35.71 22.20
CA PRO A 392 2.67 -36.50 20.98
C PRO A 392 3.44 -37.80 21.25
N SER A 393 2.95 -38.89 20.71
CA SER A 393 3.47 -40.24 21.01
C SER A 393 4.40 -40.82 19.95
N ALA A 394 4.50 -40.20 18.79
CA ALA A 394 5.35 -40.64 17.66
C ALA A 394 5.98 -39.47 16.93
N PRO A 395 7.25 -39.60 16.47
CA PRO A 395 7.90 -38.60 15.66
C PRO A 395 7.30 -38.60 14.23
N GLY A 396 7.43 -37.47 13.54
CA GLY A 396 6.99 -37.30 12.15
C GLY A 396 6.53 -35.88 11.86
N GLU A 397 6.25 -35.62 10.60
CA GLU A 397 5.63 -34.39 10.17
C GLU A 397 4.13 -34.61 9.97
N TYR A 398 3.32 -33.81 10.63
CA TYR A 398 1.86 -33.90 10.62
C TYR A 398 1.28 -32.64 10.03
N ILE A 399 0.63 -32.79 8.87
CA ILE A 399 -0.03 -31.69 8.17
C ILE A 399 -1.53 -31.81 8.38
N PHE A 400 -2.17 -30.73 8.78
CA PHE A 400 -3.62 -30.68 9.03
C PHE A 400 -4.17 -29.29 8.76
N THR A 401 -5.47 -29.20 8.47
CA THR A 401 -6.18 -27.95 8.31
C THR A 401 -7.06 -27.71 9.52
N VAL A 402 -6.93 -26.54 10.10
CA VAL A 402 -7.78 -26.06 11.18
C VAL A 402 -8.77 -25.05 10.63
N THR A 403 -9.99 -25.12 11.08
CA THR A 403 -11.03 -24.15 10.78
C THR A 403 -11.45 -23.42 12.06
N ALA A 404 -11.38 -22.10 12.01
CA ALA A 404 -12.00 -21.20 12.96
C ALA A 404 -13.39 -20.82 12.43
N SER A 405 -14.44 -20.88 13.24
CA SER A 405 -15.81 -20.58 12.82
C SER A 405 -16.59 -19.82 13.88
N ASN A 406 -17.49 -18.97 13.44
CA ASN A 406 -18.51 -18.31 14.26
C ASN A 406 -19.84 -18.25 13.49
N ASP A 407 -20.85 -17.57 14.02
CA ASP A 407 -22.17 -17.43 13.38
C ASP A 407 -22.14 -16.66 12.05
N VAL A 408 -21.03 -15.97 11.74
CA VAL A 408 -20.88 -15.15 10.52
C VAL A 408 -20.23 -15.95 9.39
N GLY A 409 -19.24 -16.77 9.71
CA GLY A 409 -18.50 -17.52 8.71
C GLY A 409 -17.38 -18.36 9.30
N SER A 410 -16.48 -18.80 8.43
CA SER A 410 -15.35 -19.61 8.85
C SER A 410 -14.11 -19.30 8.00
N ASP A 411 -12.93 -19.48 8.60
CA ASP A 411 -11.64 -19.45 7.93
C ASP A 411 -10.88 -20.74 8.18
N GLY A 412 -10.23 -21.26 7.14
CA GLY A 412 -9.47 -22.49 7.19
C GLY A 412 -8.00 -22.28 6.81
N LYS A 413 -7.08 -22.68 7.68
CA LYS A 413 -5.64 -22.59 7.45
C LYS A 413 -4.95 -23.92 7.71
N SER A 414 -4.03 -24.27 6.80
CA SER A 414 -3.22 -25.47 6.95
C SER A 414 -1.98 -25.17 7.79
N PHE A 415 -1.70 -26.07 8.72
CA PHE A 415 -0.53 -26.06 9.59
C PHE A 415 0.22 -27.37 9.51
N SER A 416 1.48 -27.33 9.89
CA SER A 416 2.27 -28.52 10.16
C SER A 416 2.83 -28.49 11.57
N ILE A 417 2.91 -29.65 12.22
CA ILE A 417 3.67 -29.87 13.44
C ILE A 417 4.71 -30.95 13.15
N SER A 418 5.98 -30.57 13.23
CA SER A 418 7.09 -31.52 13.26
C SER A 418 7.23 -32.05 14.68
N VAL A 419 7.14 -33.35 14.86
CA VAL A 419 7.40 -34.03 16.15
C VAL A 419 8.72 -34.77 16.03
N VAL A 420 9.66 -34.47 16.92
CA VAL A 420 10.99 -35.06 16.91
C VAL A 420 11.22 -35.95 18.14
N ASP A 421 12.08 -36.95 17.97
CA ASP A 421 12.54 -37.75 19.12
C ASP A 421 13.44 -36.87 20.02
N PRO A 422 13.39 -37.11 21.34
CA PRO A 422 14.29 -36.39 22.24
C PRO A 422 15.74 -36.83 22.03
N ILE A 423 16.56 -35.88 21.60
CA ILE A 423 18.00 -36.06 21.41
C ILE A 423 18.72 -35.32 22.55
N TYR A 424 19.45 -36.08 23.31
CA TYR A 424 20.30 -35.56 24.39
C TYR A 424 21.73 -35.59 23.91
N SER A 425 22.36 -34.43 23.77
CA SER A 425 23.71 -34.30 23.25
C SER A 425 24.36 -33.03 23.77
N ILE A 426 25.65 -33.13 24.11
CA ILE A 426 26.48 -31.99 24.42
C ILE A 426 27.80 -32.07 23.65
N GLN A 427 28.22 -30.95 23.08
CA GLN A 427 29.44 -30.81 22.34
C GLN A 427 30.36 -29.81 23.07
N ASN A 428 31.65 -30.08 23.04
CA ASN A 428 32.66 -29.15 23.55
C ASN A 428 33.38 -28.39 22.42
N SER A 429 34.08 -27.31 22.77
CA SER A 429 34.84 -26.47 21.83
C SER A 429 36.14 -27.08 21.29
N GLY A 430 36.43 -28.32 21.63
CA GLY A 430 37.62 -29.05 21.18
C GLY A 430 38.72 -29.17 22.25
N ASP A 431 39.75 -29.93 21.91
CA ASP A 431 40.89 -30.19 22.78
C ASP A 431 41.75 -28.93 23.05
N ILE A 432 42.35 -28.89 24.18
CA ILE A 432 43.18 -27.76 24.63
C ILE A 432 44.64 -28.20 24.75
N SER A 433 45.50 -27.48 24.05
CA SER A 433 46.95 -27.54 24.29
C SER A 433 47.44 -26.20 24.83
N PHE A 434 48.06 -26.22 25.99
CA PHE A 434 48.78 -25.07 26.50
C PHE A 434 50.17 -25.01 25.84
N ALA A 435 50.67 -23.80 25.71
CA ALA A 435 52.06 -23.62 25.26
C ALA A 435 53.03 -24.27 26.23
N ASP A 436 54.15 -24.79 25.71
CA ASP A 436 55.22 -25.28 26.53
C ASP A 436 55.66 -24.20 27.52
N ALA A 437 55.77 -24.54 28.78
CA ALA A 437 56.18 -23.60 29.84
C ALA A 437 57.41 -24.10 30.58
N ILE A 438 57.95 -23.26 31.40
CA ILE A 438 59.14 -23.54 32.22
C ILE A 438 58.73 -23.50 33.69
N GLU A 439 59.38 -24.30 34.52
CA GLU A 439 59.16 -24.30 35.97
C GLU A 439 59.12 -22.89 36.57
N GLY A 440 58.08 -22.59 37.37
CA GLY A 440 57.83 -21.27 37.89
C GLY A 440 56.94 -20.40 36.96
N TYR A 441 56.34 -21.00 35.97
CA TYR A 441 55.39 -20.37 35.05
C TYR A 441 54.16 -19.84 35.78
N THR A 442 53.50 -18.86 35.16
CA THR A 442 52.14 -18.45 35.50
C THR A 442 51.19 -19.19 34.57
N PRO A 443 50.22 -19.94 35.10
CA PRO A 443 49.30 -20.68 34.26
C PRO A 443 48.49 -19.77 33.34
N GLU A 444 48.45 -20.10 32.05
CA GLU A 444 47.50 -19.51 31.09
C GLU A 444 46.13 -20.09 31.39
N VAL A 445 45.12 -19.25 31.37
CA VAL A 445 43.70 -19.66 31.46
C VAL A 445 43.13 -19.79 30.08
N LYS A 446 42.51 -20.93 29.76
CA LYS A 446 41.74 -21.14 28.55
C LYS A 446 40.30 -21.45 28.91
N THR A 447 39.40 -21.04 28.05
CA THR A 447 37.95 -21.27 28.22
C THR A 447 37.52 -22.44 27.36
N ILE A 448 36.78 -23.34 27.96
CA ILE A 448 36.06 -24.41 27.29
C ILE A 448 34.60 -24.02 27.23
N MET A 449 34.04 -24.11 26.05
CA MET A 449 32.61 -23.91 25.82
C MET A 449 31.94 -25.26 25.62
N ILE A 450 30.83 -25.48 26.29
CA ILE A 450 29.98 -26.64 26.17
C ILE A 450 28.67 -26.15 25.54
N THR A 451 28.29 -26.73 24.42
CA THR A 451 27.05 -26.43 23.73
C THR A 451 26.07 -27.59 23.88
N ASN A 452 24.86 -27.31 24.23
CA ASN A 452 23.78 -28.29 24.09
C ASN A 452 23.36 -28.34 22.60
N ASP A 453 23.84 -29.31 21.85
CA ASP A 453 23.53 -29.55 20.45
C ASP A 453 22.44 -30.60 20.25
N GLY A 454 21.84 -31.06 21.36
CA GLY A 454 20.61 -31.85 21.33
C GLY A 454 19.36 -30.99 21.18
N ASN A 455 18.20 -31.61 21.33
CA ASN A 455 16.90 -30.91 21.28
C ASN A 455 16.15 -30.95 22.63
N GLN A 456 16.85 -31.26 23.71
CA GLN A 456 16.35 -31.30 25.07
C GLN A 456 17.21 -30.43 25.99
N PRO A 457 16.66 -29.77 27.02
CA PRO A 457 17.46 -29.11 28.05
C PRO A 457 18.38 -30.10 28.72
N ILE A 458 19.57 -29.66 29.15
CA ILE A 458 20.55 -30.49 29.87
C ILE A 458 21.00 -29.75 31.13
N THR A 459 21.05 -30.48 32.26
CA THR A 459 21.66 -29.99 33.47
C THR A 459 23.08 -30.56 33.55
N LEU A 460 24.10 -29.70 33.50
CA LEU A 460 25.52 -30.06 33.56
C LEU A 460 25.97 -30.28 34.98
N ASP A 461 26.84 -31.26 35.16
CA ASP A 461 27.63 -31.45 36.39
C ASP A 461 28.93 -30.66 36.32
N GLN A 462 29.40 -30.18 37.48
CA GLN A 462 30.67 -29.45 37.56
C GLN A 462 31.85 -30.40 37.24
N PRO A 463 32.63 -30.14 36.15
CA PRO A 463 33.77 -30.98 35.82
C PRO A 463 34.92 -30.76 36.79
N SER A 464 35.84 -31.76 36.89
CA SER A 464 37.02 -31.71 37.72
C SER A 464 38.24 -32.33 37.05
N SER A 465 39.45 -32.00 37.52
CA SER A 465 40.72 -32.52 37.00
C SER A 465 41.75 -32.65 38.13
N THR A 466 42.70 -33.55 37.94
CA THR A 466 43.82 -33.79 38.88
C THR A 466 44.98 -32.87 38.61
N SER A 467 45.32 -32.59 37.35
CA SER A 467 46.49 -31.81 36.92
C SER A 467 46.17 -30.36 36.57
N PHE A 468 44.91 -30.04 36.36
CA PHE A 468 44.43 -28.71 35.96
C PHE A 468 43.46 -28.14 37.01
N ASP A 469 43.49 -26.82 37.17
CA ASP A 469 42.44 -26.14 37.91
C ASP A 469 41.26 -25.87 36.94
N VAL A 470 40.12 -26.34 37.35
CA VAL A 470 38.86 -26.21 36.57
C VAL A 470 37.96 -25.19 37.25
N GLY A 471 37.67 -24.10 36.56
CA GLY A 471 36.77 -23.06 37.06
C GLY A 471 35.30 -23.52 37.12
N THR A 472 34.47 -22.75 37.79
CA THR A 472 33.01 -23.04 37.86
C THR A 472 32.35 -22.83 36.51
N LEU A 473 31.37 -23.68 36.21
CA LEU A 473 30.49 -23.49 35.07
C LEU A 473 29.77 -22.12 35.15
N SER A 474 29.72 -21.39 34.06
CA SER A 474 28.98 -20.11 33.96
C SER A 474 27.50 -20.29 34.21
N LYS A 475 26.96 -21.46 33.86
CA LYS A 475 25.62 -21.93 34.18
C LYS A 475 25.55 -23.46 34.12
N THR A 476 24.63 -24.03 34.86
CA THR A 476 24.44 -25.50 34.91
C THR A 476 23.30 -25.98 34.04
N GLU A 477 22.28 -25.15 33.79
CA GLU A 477 21.17 -25.51 32.95
C GLU A 477 21.33 -24.93 31.54
N LEU A 478 21.34 -25.80 30.53
CA LEU A 478 21.44 -25.42 29.12
C LEU A 478 20.15 -25.77 28.39
N ASN A 479 19.42 -24.76 27.93
CA ASN A 479 18.41 -24.97 26.92
C ASN A 479 19.05 -25.35 25.57
N VAL A 480 18.24 -25.77 24.63
CA VAL A 480 18.70 -26.15 23.28
C VAL A 480 19.47 -25.02 22.60
N GLY A 481 20.66 -25.32 22.11
CA GLY A 481 21.54 -24.38 21.46
C GLY A 481 22.27 -23.42 22.40
N GLU A 482 22.01 -23.49 23.71
CA GLU A 482 22.72 -22.67 24.68
C GLU A 482 24.10 -23.22 25.05
N THR A 483 24.96 -22.32 25.52
CA THR A 483 26.31 -22.65 25.90
C THR A 483 26.57 -22.34 27.37
N ALA A 484 27.42 -23.15 28.00
CA ALA A 484 28.08 -22.85 29.25
C ALA A 484 29.59 -22.83 29.04
N GLU A 485 30.26 -22.02 29.82
CA GLU A 485 31.71 -21.90 29.78
C GLU A 485 32.28 -22.24 31.14
N PHE A 486 33.46 -22.82 31.13
CA PHE A 486 34.33 -22.92 32.30
C PHE A 486 35.79 -22.73 31.89
N THR A 487 36.59 -22.29 32.81
CA THR A 487 38.01 -22.08 32.58
C THR A 487 38.82 -23.30 32.97
N VAL A 488 39.89 -23.53 32.23
CA VAL A 488 40.92 -24.53 32.58
C VAL A 488 42.28 -23.85 32.56
N GLN A 489 43.07 -24.13 33.56
CA GLN A 489 44.48 -23.70 33.64
C GLN A 489 45.35 -24.80 34.26
N PRO A 490 46.61 -24.95 33.87
CA PRO A 490 47.52 -25.84 34.56
C PRO A 490 47.69 -25.44 36.05
N LYS A 491 47.74 -26.42 36.96
CA LYS A 491 48.00 -26.13 38.37
C LYS A 491 49.37 -25.48 38.57
N ASN A 492 49.44 -24.52 39.48
CA ASN A 492 50.73 -23.91 39.84
C ASN A 492 51.71 -24.93 40.41
N GLY A 493 52.99 -24.84 40.03
CA GLY A 493 54.02 -25.64 40.58
C GLY A 493 54.14 -27.07 40.08
N LEU A 494 53.55 -27.38 38.95
CA LEU A 494 53.78 -28.64 38.26
C LEU A 494 55.24 -28.75 37.87
N LEU A 495 55.86 -29.92 38.15
CA LEU A 495 57.26 -30.21 37.78
C LEU A 495 57.36 -30.37 36.24
N ALA A 496 58.59 -30.27 35.75
CA ALA A 496 58.84 -30.52 34.33
C ALA A 496 58.34 -31.92 33.91
N GLY A 497 57.57 -31.98 32.90
CA GLY A 497 56.89 -33.21 32.41
C GLY A 497 55.77 -32.92 31.44
N SER A 498 55.21 -33.96 30.87
CA SER A 498 54.05 -33.87 30.02
C SER A 498 52.81 -34.25 30.82
N TYR A 499 51.87 -33.35 30.87
CA TYR A 499 50.55 -33.52 31.52
C TYR A 499 49.50 -33.62 30.47
N GLU A 500 48.80 -34.75 30.43
CA GLU A 500 47.68 -35.00 29.51
C GLU A 500 46.56 -35.67 30.29
N GLU A 501 45.37 -35.07 30.24
CA GLU A 501 44.20 -35.54 30.97
C GLU A 501 42.91 -35.27 30.17
N ASP A 502 41.99 -36.24 30.17
CA ASP A 502 40.63 -36.06 29.64
C ASP A 502 39.74 -35.49 30.74
N ILE A 503 39.34 -34.24 30.61
CA ILE A 503 38.33 -33.63 31.47
C ILE A 503 36.95 -34.06 30.92
N VAL A 504 36.24 -34.88 31.71
CA VAL A 504 34.93 -35.38 31.36
C VAL A 504 33.85 -34.41 31.86
N ILE A 505 33.00 -33.97 30.95
CA ILE A 505 31.84 -33.15 31.24
C ILE A 505 30.61 -34.04 31.12
N THR A 506 29.82 -34.13 32.16
CA THR A 506 28.57 -34.88 32.18
C THR A 506 27.37 -33.96 32.31
N GLY A 507 26.25 -34.43 31.84
CA GLY A 507 24.96 -33.76 32.02
C GLY A 507 23.81 -34.75 32.03
N THR A 508 22.70 -34.34 32.59
CA THR A 508 21.51 -35.19 32.75
C THR A 508 20.21 -34.43 32.41
N ASN A 509 19.23 -35.16 31.91
CA ASN A 509 17.84 -34.74 31.89
C ASN A 509 16.92 -35.97 31.90
N ASN A 510 15.89 -35.94 32.76
CA ASN A 510 14.88 -37.02 32.89
C ASN A 510 15.46 -38.44 32.99
N GLY A 511 16.58 -38.58 33.71
CA GLY A 511 17.28 -39.86 33.91
C GLY A 511 18.08 -40.33 32.68
N LYS A 512 18.25 -39.52 31.68
CA LYS A 512 19.17 -39.72 30.55
C LYS A 512 20.47 -38.95 30.84
N SER A 513 21.59 -39.63 30.69
CA SER A 513 22.94 -39.01 30.87
C SER A 513 23.61 -38.82 29.53
N VAL A 514 24.32 -37.73 29.40
CA VAL A 514 25.17 -37.41 28.24
C VAL A 514 26.54 -37.05 28.76
N SER A 515 27.54 -37.26 27.95
CA SER A 515 28.91 -36.84 28.30
C SER A 515 29.72 -36.46 27.08
N THR A 516 30.63 -35.54 27.27
CA THR A 516 31.70 -35.21 26.31
C THR A 516 33.00 -35.10 27.07
N LYS A 517 34.14 -35.14 26.38
CA LYS A 517 35.44 -35.00 26.98
C LYS A 517 36.31 -34.05 26.21
N VAL A 518 37.13 -33.32 26.91
CA VAL A 518 38.15 -32.45 26.35
C VAL A 518 39.52 -32.97 26.78
N ASN A 519 40.35 -33.29 25.81
CA ASN A 519 41.74 -33.64 26.07
C ASN A 519 42.57 -32.38 26.33
N VAL A 520 43.20 -32.28 27.49
CA VAL A 520 43.97 -31.10 27.86
C VAL A 520 45.42 -31.51 28.00
N LYS A 521 46.32 -30.78 27.31
CA LYS A 521 47.75 -31.05 27.27
C LYS A 521 48.55 -29.83 27.72
N PHE A 522 49.60 -30.10 28.50
CA PHE A 522 50.54 -29.09 28.95
C PHE A 522 51.92 -29.71 29.18
N ASN A 523 52.95 -29.06 28.70
CA ASN A 523 54.31 -29.45 28.94
C ASN A 523 55.04 -28.40 29.73
N VAL A 524 55.71 -28.84 30.82
CA VAL A 524 56.62 -27.99 31.59
C VAL A 524 58.04 -28.31 31.20
N LYS A 525 58.75 -27.34 30.73
CA LYS A 525 60.14 -27.43 30.31
C LYS A 525 60.98 -26.42 31.04
N HIS A 526 62.27 -26.78 31.30
CA HIS A 526 63.32 -25.85 31.73
C HIS A 526 63.97 -25.27 30.47
N ASN A 527 63.49 -24.13 29.96
CA ASN A 527 64.06 -23.53 28.78
C ASN A 527 63.93 -22.01 28.77
N ALA A 528 64.97 -21.34 28.28
CA ALA A 528 64.94 -19.91 28.08
C ALA A 528 64.49 -19.56 26.63
N VAL A 529 63.73 -18.53 26.52
CA VAL A 529 63.24 -18.03 25.21
C VAL A 529 64.18 -16.92 24.72
N LYS A 530 64.64 -17.05 23.49
CA LYS A 530 65.40 -15.99 22.82
C LYS A 530 64.50 -14.79 22.59
N VAL A 531 64.93 -13.64 23.00
CA VAL A 531 64.30 -12.36 22.67
C VAL A 531 65.18 -11.66 21.63
N GLU A 532 64.64 -11.55 20.45
CA GLU A 532 65.36 -10.89 19.36
C GLU A 532 65.49 -9.39 19.61
N ARG A 533 66.58 -8.83 19.07
CA ARG A 533 66.82 -7.39 19.13
C ARG A 533 65.64 -6.64 18.50
N LYS A 534 65.09 -5.68 19.23
CA LYS A 534 64.13 -4.72 18.76
C LYS A 534 64.73 -3.32 18.78
N ASP A 535 64.83 -2.68 17.63
CA ASP A 535 65.28 -1.28 17.61
C ASP A 535 64.22 -0.36 18.21
N PRO A 536 64.64 0.67 18.96
CA PRO A 536 63.71 1.59 19.57
C PRO A 536 63.02 2.46 18.52
N THR A 537 61.77 2.85 18.80
CA THR A 537 61.00 3.84 18.03
C THR A 537 61.01 5.21 18.69
N CYS A 538 60.32 6.17 18.15
CA CYS A 538 60.21 7.49 18.76
C CYS A 538 59.69 7.45 20.20
N THR A 539 58.75 6.54 20.50
CA THR A 539 58.06 6.47 21.79
C THR A 539 58.30 5.18 22.56
N GLU A 540 58.71 4.14 21.87
CA GLU A 540 58.90 2.85 22.51
C GLU A 540 60.36 2.49 22.65
N LYS A 541 60.70 1.92 23.78
CA LYS A 541 62.01 1.34 24.04
C LYS A 541 62.22 0.09 23.20
N GLY A 542 63.38 -0.15 22.77
CA GLY A 542 63.85 -1.40 22.18
C GLY A 542 64.54 -2.32 23.17
N ASN A 543 65.08 -3.40 22.65
CA ASN A 543 65.92 -4.35 23.45
C ASN A 543 67.03 -4.93 22.58
N ILE A 544 68.12 -5.32 23.26
CA ILE A 544 69.15 -6.18 22.65
C ILE A 544 68.59 -7.61 22.46
N GLU A 545 69.22 -8.42 21.68
CA GLU A 545 69.02 -9.88 21.67
C GLU A 545 69.43 -10.49 22.98
N TYR A 546 68.56 -11.31 23.60
CA TYR A 546 68.84 -12.02 24.84
C TYR A 546 67.98 -13.27 24.99
N TRP A 547 68.32 -14.13 25.93
CA TRP A 547 67.49 -15.28 26.32
C TRP A 547 66.93 -15.03 27.71
N TYR A 548 65.68 -15.30 27.93
CA TYR A 548 65.02 -15.12 29.23
C TYR A 548 64.48 -16.46 29.74
N CYS A 549 64.83 -16.79 30.94
CA CYS A 549 64.32 -17.96 31.63
C CYS A 549 63.22 -17.54 32.60
N GLU A 550 61.96 -17.94 32.28
CA GLU A 550 60.79 -17.55 33.06
C GLU A 550 60.79 -18.20 34.46
N ALA A 551 61.23 -19.45 34.55
CA ALA A 551 61.27 -20.18 35.81
C ALA A 551 62.23 -19.55 36.81
N CYS A 552 63.44 -19.15 36.38
CA CYS A 552 64.46 -18.53 37.23
C CYS A 552 64.43 -17.00 37.21
N ARG A 553 63.57 -16.37 36.30
CA ARG A 553 63.43 -14.92 36.12
C ARG A 553 64.73 -14.18 35.83
N LYS A 554 65.68 -14.89 35.14
CA LYS A 554 66.96 -14.35 34.75
C LYS A 554 67.07 -14.12 33.25
N TYR A 555 67.91 -13.15 32.92
CA TYR A 555 68.22 -12.78 31.53
C TYR A 555 69.59 -13.29 31.17
N PHE A 556 69.79 -13.74 29.93
CA PHE A 556 71.08 -14.28 29.47
C PHE A 556 71.45 -13.70 28.12
N GLN A 557 72.78 -13.53 27.90
CA GLN A 557 73.30 -13.01 26.65
C GLN A 557 73.38 -14.08 25.55
N ASP A 558 73.42 -15.38 25.94
CA ASP A 558 73.62 -16.50 25.04
C ASP A 558 72.59 -17.62 25.19
N GLU A 559 72.38 -18.40 24.14
CA GLU A 559 71.42 -19.53 24.03
C GLU A 559 71.75 -20.64 25.06
N ALA A 560 73.02 -20.77 25.46
CA ALA A 560 73.47 -21.73 26.46
C ALA A 560 73.23 -21.30 27.91
N LEU A 561 72.66 -20.11 28.12
CA LEU A 561 72.31 -19.48 29.43
C LEU A 561 73.53 -19.36 30.36
N THR A 562 74.71 -19.07 29.78
CA THR A 562 76.00 -19.02 30.54
C THR A 562 76.35 -17.60 31.01
N LYS A 563 75.84 -16.56 30.36
CA LYS A 563 76.14 -15.15 30.70
C LYS A 563 74.88 -14.45 31.16
N GLU A 564 74.70 -14.29 32.42
CA GLU A 564 73.61 -13.58 33.07
C GLU A 564 73.74 -12.07 32.81
N LEU A 565 72.59 -11.45 32.44
CA LEU A 565 72.43 -10.00 32.28
C LEU A 565 71.50 -9.48 33.37
N LYS A 566 71.66 -8.22 33.74
CA LYS A 566 70.60 -7.51 34.45
C LYS A 566 69.53 -7.06 33.45
N GLN A 567 68.27 -7.00 33.90
CA GLN A 567 67.16 -6.58 33.04
C GLN A 567 67.40 -5.22 32.38
N GLU A 568 68.05 -4.30 33.09
CA GLU A 568 68.32 -2.95 32.58
C GLU A 568 69.33 -2.97 31.42
N GLU A 569 70.22 -3.97 31.37
CA GLU A 569 71.20 -4.12 30.29
C GLU A 569 70.58 -4.62 28.97
N THR A 570 69.36 -5.14 29.04
CA THR A 570 68.64 -5.59 27.84
C THR A 570 67.87 -4.43 27.08
N ILE A 571 67.75 -3.26 27.72
CA ILE A 571 66.82 -2.18 27.22
C ILE A 571 67.56 -1.16 26.37
N LEU A 572 67.04 -0.87 25.19
CA LEU A 572 67.43 0.27 24.36
C LEU A 572 66.37 1.38 24.55
N LEU A 573 66.81 2.57 24.87
CA LEU A 573 65.89 3.68 25.15
C LEU A 573 65.20 4.17 23.86
N ALA A 574 63.98 4.70 23.99
CA ALA A 574 63.26 5.31 22.89
C ALA A 574 64.01 6.53 22.33
N THR A 575 63.93 6.74 21.02
CA THR A 575 64.70 7.76 20.32
C THR A 575 64.12 9.17 20.40
N GLY A 576 62.88 9.29 20.85
CA GLY A 576 62.14 10.55 20.83
C GLY A 576 61.59 10.90 19.44
N HIS A 577 60.72 11.88 19.37
CA HIS A 577 60.19 12.40 18.12
C HIS A 577 61.15 13.45 17.51
N ASN A 578 61.37 13.38 16.22
CA ASN A 578 62.02 14.42 15.42
C ASN A 578 60.95 15.23 14.69
N LEU A 579 60.57 16.37 15.23
CA LEU A 579 59.41 17.12 14.82
C LEU A 579 59.78 18.23 13.82
N THR A 580 58.99 18.31 12.74
CA THR A 580 58.99 19.41 11.80
C THR A 580 57.72 20.21 11.98
N LYS A 581 57.84 21.52 12.19
CA LYS A 581 56.71 22.43 12.33
C LYS A 581 56.08 22.73 10.96
N VAL A 582 54.77 22.72 10.88
CA VAL A 582 53.99 23.22 9.75
C VAL A 582 53.10 24.35 10.21
N ASP A 583 53.34 25.54 9.67
CA ASP A 583 52.59 26.71 10.08
C ASP A 583 51.13 26.73 9.59
N GLU A 584 50.26 27.42 10.33
CA GLU A 584 48.85 27.63 9.98
C GLU A 584 48.65 28.26 8.60
N LYS A 585 47.69 27.75 7.88
CA LYS A 585 47.22 28.35 6.62
C LYS A 585 45.71 28.52 6.64
N LYS A 586 45.24 29.73 6.46
CA LYS A 586 43.81 30.03 6.46
C LYS A 586 43.11 29.48 5.20
N PRO A 587 41.87 28.93 5.36
CA PRO A 587 41.11 28.42 4.23
C PRO A 587 40.62 29.57 3.34
N THR A 588 40.44 29.26 2.06
CA THR A 588 39.84 30.14 1.06
C THR A 588 38.61 29.48 0.45
N VAL A 589 37.92 30.13 -0.45
CA VAL A 589 36.79 29.56 -1.20
C VAL A 589 37.21 28.46 -2.18
N ASP A 590 38.47 28.43 -2.58
CA ASP A 590 38.99 27.49 -3.58
C ASP A 590 39.93 26.45 -2.97
N ALA A 591 40.41 26.64 -1.76
CA ALA A 591 41.34 25.74 -1.09
C ALA A 591 41.08 25.66 0.41
N ALA A 592 41.27 24.45 0.94
CA ALA A 592 41.29 24.19 2.38
C ALA A 592 42.54 24.84 3.00
N GLY A 593 42.44 25.22 4.26
CA GLY A 593 43.55 25.62 5.10
C GLY A 593 44.06 24.48 5.96
N ASN A 594 44.97 24.77 6.83
CA ASN A 594 45.42 23.89 7.88
C ASN A 594 45.69 24.67 9.17
N ILE A 595 45.52 24.03 10.31
CA ILE A 595 46.00 24.55 11.60
C ILE A 595 47.54 24.45 11.66
N GLU A 596 48.16 25.14 12.60
CA GLU A 596 49.57 24.89 12.94
C GLU A 596 49.67 23.51 13.56
N TYR A 597 50.68 22.71 13.11
CA TYR A 597 50.93 21.37 13.64
C TYR A 597 52.40 20.97 13.46
N TRP A 598 52.77 19.92 14.13
CA TRP A 598 54.10 19.34 14.06
C TRP A 598 53.99 17.92 13.47
N TYR A 599 54.90 17.58 12.62
CA TYR A 599 54.96 16.30 11.94
C TYR A 599 56.26 15.58 12.22
N CYS A 600 56.18 14.33 12.65
CA CYS A 600 57.36 13.50 12.83
C CYS A 600 57.57 12.56 11.65
N GLU A 601 58.62 12.76 10.85
CA GLU A 601 58.93 11.94 9.68
C GLU A 601 59.26 10.48 10.02
N VAL A 602 59.73 10.23 11.24
CA VAL A 602 60.14 8.88 11.66
C VAL A 602 58.93 7.99 11.93
N CYS A 603 57.91 8.49 12.57
CA CYS A 603 56.70 7.70 12.90
C CYS A 603 55.46 8.12 12.11
N ASN A 604 55.56 9.12 11.22
CA ASN A 604 54.47 9.64 10.38
C ASN A 604 53.27 10.12 11.16
N LYS A 605 53.51 10.68 12.37
CA LYS A 605 52.44 11.20 13.23
C LYS A 605 52.41 12.72 13.23
N TYR A 606 51.21 13.25 13.41
CA TYR A 606 50.93 14.68 13.50
C TYR A 606 50.60 15.03 14.94
N PHE A 607 51.03 16.23 15.39
CA PHE A 607 50.85 16.70 16.76
C PHE A 607 50.40 18.15 16.75
N SER A 608 49.56 18.51 17.71
CA SER A 608 49.14 19.89 17.89
C SER A 608 50.10 20.73 18.69
N ASP A 609 51.18 20.14 19.22
CA ASP A 609 52.18 20.82 20.06
C ASP A 609 53.63 20.40 19.75
N GLU A 610 54.61 21.26 20.07
CA GLU A 610 56.04 21.05 19.81
C GLU A 610 56.69 19.96 20.69
N LYS A 611 55.97 19.48 21.69
CA LYS A 611 56.45 18.42 22.60
C LYS A 611 55.95 17.04 22.23
N ALA A 612 55.08 16.96 21.22
CA ALA A 612 54.39 15.74 20.79
C ALA A 612 53.54 15.10 21.89
N GLU A 613 52.93 15.91 22.76
CA GLU A 613 52.04 15.41 23.82
C GLU A 613 50.61 15.10 23.33
N HIS A 614 50.17 15.79 22.28
CA HIS A 614 48.83 15.66 21.73
C HIS A 614 48.88 15.25 20.25
N GLU A 615 48.73 13.96 20.03
CA GLU A 615 48.64 13.38 18.67
C GLU A 615 47.31 13.75 18.05
N ILE A 616 47.36 14.17 16.78
CA ILE A 616 46.20 14.49 15.94
C ILE A 616 46.29 13.71 14.64
N THR A 617 45.17 13.57 13.92
CA THR A 617 45.17 12.97 12.58
C THR A 617 45.52 14.02 11.52
N LEU A 618 45.91 13.59 10.32
CA LEU A 618 46.07 14.50 9.19
C LEU A 618 44.78 15.26 8.86
N GLU A 619 43.64 14.59 9.08
CA GLU A 619 42.31 15.20 8.85
C GLU A 619 42.05 16.33 9.86
N ASP A 620 42.48 16.17 11.12
CA ASP A 620 42.33 17.18 12.16
C ASP A 620 43.15 18.46 11.84
N THR A 621 44.18 18.33 11.00
CA THR A 621 44.96 19.52 10.56
C THR A 621 44.25 20.37 9.54
N ILE A 622 43.21 19.82 8.90
CA ILE A 622 42.62 20.48 7.72
C ILE A 622 41.49 21.40 8.16
N ILE A 623 41.53 22.62 7.69
CA ILE A 623 40.44 23.60 7.80
C ILE A 623 39.69 23.62 6.47
N ALA A 624 38.45 23.17 6.52
CA ALA A 624 37.64 23.07 5.31
C ALA A 624 37.48 24.43 4.56
N LYS A 625 37.45 24.37 3.26
CA LYS A 625 37.28 25.56 2.41
C LYS A 625 35.92 26.25 2.65
N LEU A 626 35.88 27.54 2.39
CA LEU A 626 34.68 28.34 2.55
C LEU A 626 33.62 27.98 1.49
N PRO A 627 32.33 28.07 1.83
CA PRO A 627 31.26 27.74 0.91
C PRO A 627 31.20 28.69 -0.30
N LYS A 628 30.87 28.13 -1.48
CA LYS A 628 30.78 28.89 -2.74
C LYS A 628 29.58 28.41 -3.56
N PHE A 629 28.86 29.34 -4.16
CA PHE A 629 27.83 28.99 -5.13
C PHE A 629 28.43 28.40 -6.41
N VAL A 630 27.86 27.28 -6.84
CA VAL A 630 28.18 26.66 -8.15
C VAL A 630 27.14 27.07 -9.20
N SER A 631 25.86 27.03 -8.82
CA SER A 631 24.79 27.44 -9.75
C SER A 631 23.50 27.72 -8.97
N GLY A 632 22.55 28.34 -9.62
CA GLY A 632 21.23 28.60 -9.09
C GLY A 632 20.97 30.03 -8.62
N ALA A 633 21.98 30.94 -8.63
CA ALA A 633 21.75 32.33 -8.32
C ALA A 633 20.98 33.05 -9.46
N ASN A 634 20.17 34.02 -9.08
CA ASN A 634 19.37 34.88 -9.98
C ASN A 634 18.38 34.16 -10.90
N GLN A 635 17.91 33.00 -10.51
CA GLN A 635 16.84 32.29 -11.23
C GLN A 635 15.50 33.03 -11.12
N GLU A 636 14.65 32.82 -12.11
CA GLU A 636 13.28 33.31 -12.10
C GLU A 636 12.30 32.13 -12.03
N TRP A 637 11.27 32.30 -11.25
CA TRP A 637 10.23 31.30 -11.11
C TRP A 637 8.86 31.98 -11.21
N THR A 638 7.94 31.37 -11.94
CA THR A 638 6.59 31.90 -12.12
C THR A 638 5.63 31.03 -11.31
N LYS A 639 4.73 31.63 -10.54
CA LYS A 639 3.75 30.95 -9.71
C LYS A 639 2.92 29.95 -10.50
N GLY A 640 2.70 28.79 -9.91
CA GLY A 640 1.99 27.68 -10.53
C GLY A 640 2.86 26.77 -11.41
N ARG A 641 4.18 26.99 -11.53
CA ARG A 641 5.07 26.00 -12.14
C ARG A 641 5.20 24.77 -11.27
N LYS A 642 5.36 23.62 -11.92
CA LYS A 642 5.54 22.34 -11.23
C LYS A 642 6.97 22.05 -10.80
N ASP A 643 7.92 22.75 -11.39
CA ASP A 643 9.34 22.60 -11.10
C ASP A 643 9.77 23.60 -10.04
N GLY A 644 10.57 23.15 -9.08
CA GLY A 644 11.16 23.98 -8.05
C GLY A 644 12.42 24.75 -8.54
N LEU A 645 12.96 25.63 -7.71
CA LEU A 645 14.23 26.31 -7.95
C LEU A 645 15.38 25.58 -7.28
N THR A 646 16.40 25.23 -8.04
CA THR A 646 17.54 24.46 -7.54
C THR A 646 18.80 25.33 -7.42
N PHE A 647 19.42 25.25 -6.26
CA PHE A 647 20.68 25.90 -5.92
C PHE A 647 21.73 24.84 -5.61
N LYS A 648 22.94 25.07 -6.12
CA LYS A 648 24.06 24.16 -5.86
C LYS A 648 25.20 24.95 -5.24
N ILE A 649 25.67 24.49 -4.10
CA ILE A 649 26.80 25.07 -3.36
C ILE A 649 27.91 24.04 -3.29
N ASP A 650 29.14 24.43 -3.49
CA ASP A 650 30.32 23.58 -3.41
C ASP A 650 30.76 23.42 -1.95
N THR A 651 29.91 22.74 -1.18
CA THR A 651 30.15 22.43 0.22
C THR A 651 29.41 21.13 0.55
N ASP A 652 30.02 20.24 1.31
CA ASP A 652 29.41 18.98 1.69
C ASP A 652 28.11 19.23 2.48
N ILE A 653 27.10 18.44 2.21
CA ILE A 653 25.83 18.54 2.92
C ILE A 653 25.95 18.34 4.44
N LYS A 654 26.99 17.64 4.91
CA LYS A 654 27.27 17.47 6.34
C LYS A 654 27.57 18.80 7.05
N GLU A 655 28.06 19.77 6.29
CA GLU A 655 28.35 21.10 6.80
C GLU A 655 27.10 22.00 6.77
N PHE A 656 26.01 21.60 6.10
CA PHE A 656 24.81 22.38 5.98
C PHE A 656 24.07 22.50 7.31
N LYS A 657 23.77 23.72 7.71
CA LYS A 657 23.00 24.04 8.92
C LYS A 657 21.55 24.33 8.62
N LYS A 658 21.34 25.31 7.75
CA LYS A 658 20.00 25.76 7.40
C LYS A 658 19.99 26.64 6.17
N VAL A 659 18.80 26.84 5.65
CA VAL A 659 18.54 27.80 4.57
C VAL A 659 17.47 28.80 4.98
N LEU A 660 17.66 30.03 4.63
CA LEU A 660 16.72 31.11 4.90
C LEU A 660 16.31 31.78 3.58
N VAL A 661 15.03 32.13 3.48
CA VAL A 661 14.53 33.01 2.41
C VAL A 661 13.96 34.26 3.05
N ASP A 662 14.43 35.44 2.60
CA ASP A 662 14.10 36.74 3.16
C ASP A 662 14.29 36.84 4.68
N GLY A 663 15.32 36.15 5.17
CA GLY A 663 15.67 36.11 6.59
C GLY A 663 14.86 35.15 7.43
N LYS A 664 13.89 34.44 6.86
CA LYS A 664 13.12 33.38 7.57
C LYS A 664 13.69 32.01 7.24
N GLU A 665 13.93 31.21 8.27
CA GLU A 665 14.38 29.83 8.13
C GLU A 665 13.27 28.97 7.51
N LEU A 666 13.63 28.17 6.52
CA LEU A 666 12.73 27.25 5.85
C LEU A 666 12.59 25.95 6.64
N LYS A 667 11.41 25.36 6.59
CA LYS A 667 11.16 24.02 7.14
C LYS A 667 11.60 22.97 6.11
N ASP A 668 11.94 21.78 6.56
CA ASP A 668 12.30 20.64 5.68
C ASP A 668 11.18 20.25 4.70
N THR A 669 9.94 20.69 4.98
CA THR A 669 8.81 20.54 4.05
C THR A 669 8.87 21.44 2.83
N ASP A 670 9.66 22.52 2.87
CA ASP A 670 9.66 23.62 1.88
C ASP A 670 10.70 23.41 0.77
N TYR A 671 11.65 22.51 0.99
CA TYR A 671 12.70 22.20 0.03
C TYR A 671 13.03 20.70 -0.01
N ASN A 672 13.80 20.30 -0.99
CA ASN A 672 14.50 19.03 -1.05
C ASN A 672 16.00 19.29 -1.08
N ILE A 673 16.77 18.53 -0.34
CA ILE A 673 18.22 18.62 -0.34
C ILE A 673 18.85 17.27 -0.68
N LYS A 674 19.92 17.27 -1.45
CA LYS A 674 20.63 16.04 -1.87
C LYS A 674 22.10 16.14 -1.54
N SER A 675 22.69 14.98 -1.23
CA SER A 675 24.13 14.82 -0.94
C SER A 675 25.00 14.90 -2.21
N GLY A 676 26.25 15.21 -2.01
CA GLY A 676 27.29 15.51 -3.00
C GLY A 676 27.86 16.89 -2.68
N SER A 677 27.87 17.82 -3.59
CA SER A 677 27.82 19.27 -3.24
C SER A 677 26.41 19.52 -2.71
N THR A 678 26.23 20.42 -1.77
CA THR A 678 24.89 20.74 -1.26
C THR A 678 24.00 21.25 -2.40
N ILE A 679 23.03 20.41 -2.81
CA ILE A 679 22.07 20.73 -3.86
C ILE A 679 20.70 20.84 -3.19
N LEU A 680 20.18 22.05 -3.12
CA LEU A 680 18.88 22.32 -2.53
C LEU A 680 17.90 22.80 -3.58
N THR A 681 16.72 22.21 -3.61
CA THR A 681 15.61 22.61 -4.49
C THR A 681 14.44 23.10 -3.66
N LEU A 682 14.11 24.37 -3.79
CA LEU A 682 12.88 24.93 -3.22
C LEU A 682 11.68 24.33 -3.93
N LYS A 683 10.71 23.84 -3.16
CA LYS A 683 9.50 23.22 -3.72
C LYS A 683 8.54 24.26 -4.29
N PRO A 684 7.80 23.94 -5.34
CA PRO A 684 6.78 24.82 -5.90
C PRO A 684 5.76 25.30 -4.87
N SER A 685 5.34 24.40 -3.96
CA SER A 685 4.39 24.72 -2.87
C SER A 685 4.89 25.82 -1.95
N PHE A 686 6.18 25.89 -1.70
CA PHE A 686 6.78 26.98 -0.95
C PHE A 686 6.91 28.25 -1.81
N LEU A 687 7.40 28.12 -3.05
CA LEU A 687 7.59 29.24 -3.95
C LEU A 687 6.28 29.97 -4.27
N ASP A 688 5.16 29.25 -4.33
CA ASP A 688 3.82 29.84 -4.49
C ASP A 688 3.38 30.71 -3.30
N THR A 689 3.94 30.49 -2.11
CA THR A 689 3.62 31.30 -0.92
C THR A 689 4.32 32.65 -0.91
N LEU A 690 5.36 32.79 -1.70
CA LEU A 690 6.14 34.05 -1.77
C LEU A 690 5.41 35.11 -2.58
N SER A 691 5.64 36.39 -2.24
CA SER A 691 5.14 37.49 -3.05
C SER A 691 5.83 37.47 -4.42
N ALA A 692 5.22 38.09 -5.42
CA ALA A 692 5.98 38.39 -6.65
C ALA A 692 7.07 39.42 -6.33
N GLY A 693 8.27 39.18 -6.80
CA GLY A 693 9.42 40.05 -6.54
C GLY A 693 10.72 39.28 -6.38
N LYS A 694 11.73 40.01 -5.99
CA LYS A 694 13.09 39.50 -5.77
C LYS A 694 13.20 39.01 -4.31
N HIS A 695 13.60 37.80 -4.13
CA HIS A 695 13.79 37.14 -2.82
C HIS A 695 15.27 36.83 -2.61
N LYS A 696 15.70 36.94 -1.38
CA LYS A 696 17.05 36.61 -0.96
C LYS A 696 17.10 35.27 -0.32
N ILE A 697 17.92 34.35 -0.83
CA ILE A 697 18.19 33.07 -0.22
C ILE A 697 19.60 33.07 0.38
N ARG A 698 19.71 32.58 1.62
CA ARG A 698 20.96 32.41 2.33
C ARG A 698 21.08 30.97 2.83
N PHE A 699 22.23 30.39 2.54
CA PHE A 699 22.61 29.07 3.03
C PHE A 699 23.65 29.22 4.13
N GLU A 700 23.43 28.60 5.25
CA GLU A 700 24.37 28.60 6.36
C GLU A 700 24.98 27.21 6.52
N PHE A 701 26.30 27.19 6.66
CA PHE A 701 27.12 26.00 6.86
C PHE A 701 27.97 26.18 8.11
N ASN A 702 28.56 25.09 8.63
CA ASN A 702 29.53 25.18 9.70
C ASN A 702 30.74 26.04 9.32
N THR A 703 31.13 26.00 8.07
CA THR A 703 32.30 26.70 7.50
C THR A 703 32.02 28.13 7.04
N GLY A 704 30.78 28.59 7.07
CA GLY A 704 30.42 29.97 6.64
C GLY A 704 29.03 30.05 6.03
N SER A 705 28.74 31.09 5.32
CA SER A 705 27.46 31.25 4.65
C SER A 705 27.61 31.84 3.25
N VAL A 706 26.68 31.52 2.35
CA VAL A 706 26.57 32.12 1.02
C VAL A 706 25.14 32.57 0.74
N GLU A 707 25.02 33.66 -0.02
CA GLU A 707 23.75 34.28 -0.32
C GLU A 707 23.56 34.45 -1.82
N ALA A 708 22.34 34.33 -2.28
CA ALA A 708 21.95 34.61 -3.66
C ALA A 708 20.55 35.22 -3.70
N TYR A 709 20.14 35.59 -4.88
CA TYR A 709 18.80 36.08 -5.13
C TYR A 709 18.10 35.18 -6.15
N PHE A 710 16.78 35.19 -6.09
CA PHE A 710 15.90 34.61 -7.11
C PHE A 710 14.66 35.51 -7.23
N THR A 711 13.91 35.38 -8.29
CA THR A 711 12.73 36.21 -8.53
C THR A 711 11.51 35.34 -8.71
N VAL A 712 10.45 35.64 -7.98
CA VAL A 712 9.13 35.04 -8.17
C VAL A 712 8.28 35.98 -9.02
N LYS A 713 7.67 35.47 -10.06
CA LYS A 713 6.76 36.18 -10.95
C LYS A 713 5.34 35.65 -10.75
N ASP A 714 4.36 36.52 -10.81
CA ASP A 714 2.97 36.11 -10.85
C ASP A 714 2.62 35.46 -12.21
N LYS A 715 1.66 34.59 -12.20
CA LYS A 715 1.15 33.96 -13.41
C LYS A 715 0.47 35.04 -14.27
N GLU A 716 0.97 35.26 -15.45
CA GLU A 716 0.31 36.19 -16.38
C GLU A 716 -1.10 35.70 -16.69
N ASN A 717 -2.08 36.48 -16.28
CA ASN A 717 -3.45 36.35 -16.76
C ASN A 717 -3.49 36.96 -18.16
N SER A 718 -3.58 36.08 -19.15
CA SER A 718 -3.85 36.53 -20.52
C SER A 718 -5.24 37.12 -20.61
N SER A 719 -5.36 38.42 -20.47
CA SER A 719 -6.48 39.15 -21.06
C SER A 719 -5.93 40.08 -22.10
N GLN A 720 -6.28 39.73 -23.32
CA GLN A 720 -6.06 40.57 -24.48
C GLN A 720 -6.66 41.95 -24.28
N THR A 721 -5.94 42.94 -24.59
CA THR A 721 -6.50 44.07 -25.34
C THR A 721 -5.39 44.66 -26.21
N GLU A 722 -5.67 44.63 -27.48
CA GLU A 722 -4.95 45.35 -28.53
C GLU A 722 -4.92 46.84 -28.27
N SER A 723 -3.84 47.48 -28.53
CA SER A 723 -3.82 48.62 -29.43
C SER A 723 -2.40 49.17 -29.65
N ALA A 724 -2.01 49.05 -30.86
CA ALA A 724 -1.42 49.99 -31.78
C ALA A 724 -0.24 50.87 -31.31
N ASN A 725 0.89 50.55 -31.90
CA ASN A 725 1.63 51.37 -32.86
C ASN A 725 2.33 52.64 -32.35
N THR A 726 3.58 52.65 -32.47
CA THR A 726 4.53 53.47 -33.22
C THR A 726 5.89 53.34 -32.55
N GLY A 727 6.86 52.76 -33.14
CA GLY A 727 7.72 53.31 -34.14
C GLY A 727 8.98 53.93 -33.53
N VAL A 728 10.06 53.35 -33.87
CA VAL A 728 11.37 53.92 -34.20
C VAL A 728 12.53 53.12 -33.61
N GLN A 729 13.18 52.55 -34.54
CA GLN A 729 14.53 51.97 -34.60
C GLN A 729 15.62 52.67 -33.77
N ASN A 730 16.54 51.90 -33.28
CA ASN A 730 17.91 51.77 -33.78
C ASN A 730 18.67 50.78 -32.88
N LYS A 731 19.08 49.70 -33.41
CA LYS A 731 20.31 49.35 -34.13
C LYS A 731 21.57 49.44 -33.28
N TYR A 732 22.23 48.39 -33.42
CA TYR A 732 23.65 48.01 -33.25
C TYR A 732 23.90 47.34 -31.91
N GLY A 733 24.35 46.14 -31.87
CA GLY A 733 25.05 45.23 -32.78
C GLY A 733 25.88 44.35 -31.86
N LEU A 734 25.60 43.11 -31.90
CA LEU A 734 26.39 42.08 -32.55
C LEU A 734 27.88 42.13 -32.21
N TRP A 735 28.35 41.09 -31.67
CA TRP A 735 29.45 40.18 -32.06
C TRP A 735 29.82 39.37 -30.85
N ILE A 736 29.47 38.04 -30.73
CA ILE A 736 30.07 36.89 -31.40
C ILE A 736 31.60 36.92 -31.35
N VAL A 737 32.12 35.92 -30.81
CA VAL A 737 33.21 35.04 -31.25
C VAL A 737 33.76 34.36 -30.00
N LEU A 738 33.56 33.13 -29.69
CA LEU A 738 34.09 31.92 -30.32
C LEU A 738 35.57 32.03 -30.65
N LEU A 739 36.29 31.20 -30.08
CA LEU A 739 37.44 30.40 -30.53
C LEU A 739 38.48 30.30 -29.42
N LEU A 740 38.60 29.11 -28.93
CA LEU A 740 39.42 27.99 -29.43
C LEU A 740 40.91 28.21 -29.24
N VAL A 741 41.43 27.13 -28.81
CA VAL A 741 42.72 26.51 -29.17
C VAL A 741 43.83 26.85 -28.19
N ALA A 742 44.07 25.88 -27.44
CA ALA A 742 44.95 24.71 -27.66
C ALA A 742 46.43 25.03 -27.44
N ALA A 743 46.96 24.04 -26.94
CA ALA A 743 48.33 23.59 -27.06
C ALA A 743 49.31 24.27 -26.11
N GLY A 744 49.90 23.57 -25.46
CA GLY A 744 51.00 22.67 -25.45
C GLY A 744 51.62 22.74 -24.08
N GLY A 745 52.11 21.81 -23.60
CA GLY A 745 52.70 20.60 -24.03
C GLY A 745 53.57 20.12 -22.91
N LEU A 746 53.57 18.86 -22.83
CA LEU A 746 54.76 18.04 -22.66
C LEU A 746 55.73 18.45 -21.56
N ALA A 747 56.09 17.75 -20.66
CA ALA A 747 56.72 16.41 -20.65
C ALA A 747 56.80 15.99 -19.18
N GLY A 748 56.82 14.83 -18.80
CA GLY A 748 57.26 13.59 -19.39
C GLY A 748 57.75 12.71 -18.27
N PHE A 749 57.68 11.49 -18.59
CA PHE A 749 58.40 10.37 -17.96
C PHE A 749 57.83 9.91 -16.60
N GLY A 750 57.36 8.82 -16.50
CA GLY A 750 57.71 7.57 -17.21
C GLY A 750 58.20 6.56 -16.24
N ILE A 751 57.68 5.45 -16.47
CA ILE A 751 58.35 4.15 -16.41
C ILE A 751 57.99 3.26 -15.21
N LEU A 752 57.16 2.33 -15.56
CA LEU A 752 57.39 0.86 -15.50
C LEU A 752 57.53 0.29 -14.06
N SER A 753 57.01 -0.77 -13.74
CA SER A 753 56.59 -1.95 -14.51
C SER A 753 56.18 -3.05 -13.57
N LYS A 754 55.27 -3.85 -14.06
CA LYS A 754 55.31 -5.30 -14.04
C LYS A 754 55.12 -6.13 -12.77
N ARG A 755 54.03 -6.87 -12.88
CA ARG A 755 53.98 -8.34 -12.78
C ARG A 755 54.35 -8.97 -11.43
N ARG A 756 53.57 -9.80 -10.90
CA ARG A 756 53.09 -11.14 -11.28
C ARG A 756 52.21 -11.66 -10.15
N LYS A 757 51.04 -12.18 -10.47
CA LYS A 757 50.72 -13.61 -10.59
C LYS A 757 51.22 -14.51 -9.45
N ASN A 758 50.30 -15.09 -8.85
CA ASN A 758 50.01 -16.50 -8.72
C ASN A 758 49.76 -17.00 -7.29
N HIS A 759 48.67 -17.68 -7.25
CA HIS A 759 48.48 -19.00 -6.62
C HIS A 759 48.64 -19.07 -5.07
N LYS A 760 47.68 -19.39 -4.39
CA LYS A 760 46.80 -20.57 -4.28
C LYS A 760 45.56 -20.24 -3.46
#